data_9bb5794ab7ff46ee1a1b9c7d4a8ee9e8
#
_entry.id   9bb5794ab7ff46ee1a1b9c7d4a8ee9e8
#
_cell.length_a   1.000
_cell.length_b   1.000
_cell.length_c   1.000
_cell.angle_alpha   90.00
_cell.angle_beta   90.00
_cell.angle_gamma   90.00
#
_symmetry.space_group_name_H-M   'P 1'
#
loop_
_entity.id
_entity.type
_entity.pdbx_description
1 polymer ?
#
loop_
_entity_poly.entity_id
_entity_poly.type
_entity_poly.pdbx_seq_one_letter_code
_entity_poly.pdbx_strand_id
1 'polypeptide(L)'
;MNVYTTEKIRNVVLLGHSGCGKTSLVEAMAYLAGQTTRMGTVADGSTISDFDKEEIKRQFSIHTSVVPIEWDNVKINILDTPGFFDFVGEVEEAVSAADAAIIVVSGKAGIQTGTKRAWEICEKYKLPRMIFVTDMDIDNASFKDVVLKLQELYGKKIAPFHLPIRENEKFVGYVNVIQQRAKRWNESGGVDKFDVPEYSKENLGICREALVEAVAETSEEFMDRYFGGEEFSDDEIRAALRANVFEGSIVPVLMGSNILARGMYTLMADIVKYLPSPEKRSCTGINTKTNEVYNADYDFAKSKSAYVFKSIVDPYIGKYSLIKVNSGVLKTDDVLYNYHRDCDEKIGKLYVMRGSKVEEVKELHAGDIGALAKLTKTLTTDSLSTRNMPVTYLRTSISKPYVAMRYKAKKKGDEDKISQSLQKLLMEDLTLNSVNDSENGQTVLYGIGDMQLEVVASELLEKYKVEIELMRPKVAFKETIRKKSDVEYKYKKQSGGHGQYGHVKMTFEPSVDMDTPYVFEQTVVGGAVPKNFFPAVEKGIAESVKKGPLAAYPVTGIKAVLYDGSYHPVDSSEMAFKVATQQAFKKGIMEAKPVLLEPIATLKVVVPEGYTGDVMGELNKRRARVMGMNPTDNGYQEIVADIPYLELYGYNATLRSMTSGSGTFSYEFARYEQAPDDVAAKQIEERASKLVEVEE
;
A
#
# COMPACT_ATOMS: atom_id res chain seq x y z
N MET A 1 -2.43 -30.83 11.69
CA MET A 1 -1.17 -30.14 11.99
C MET A 1 -0.86 -30.26 13.47
N ASN A 2 0.41 -30.43 13.86
CA ASN A 2 0.80 -30.49 15.26
C ASN A 2 0.71 -29.11 15.93
N VAL A 3 0.52 -29.11 17.25
CA VAL A 3 0.63 -27.90 18.08
C VAL A 3 2.09 -27.68 18.44
N TYR A 4 2.59 -26.48 18.26
CA TYR A 4 3.98 -26.12 18.53
C TYR A 4 4.06 -25.09 19.65
N THR A 5 5.03 -25.22 20.53
CA THR A 5 5.36 -24.23 21.56
C THR A 5 6.14 -23.07 20.93
N THR A 6 6.13 -21.91 21.56
CA THR A 6 6.71 -20.65 21.06
C THR A 6 8.17 -20.80 20.58
N GLU A 7 8.98 -21.57 21.29
CA GLU A 7 10.39 -21.84 20.95
C GLU A 7 10.57 -22.60 19.62
N LYS A 8 9.55 -23.41 19.23
CA LYS A 8 9.53 -24.24 18.03
C LYS A 8 8.80 -23.59 16.85
N ILE A 9 8.62 -22.30 16.88
CA ILE A 9 7.98 -21.54 15.82
C ILE A 9 9.02 -20.60 15.19
N ARG A 10 8.91 -20.41 13.88
CA ARG A 10 9.63 -19.38 13.11
C ARG A 10 8.64 -18.68 12.19
N ASN A 11 8.46 -17.39 12.34
CA ASN A 11 7.60 -16.57 11.47
C ASN A 11 8.50 -15.76 10.54
N VAL A 12 8.55 -16.17 9.28
CA VAL A 12 9.53 -15.66 8.32
C VAL A 12 8.82 -15.04 7.13
N VAL A 13 9.04 -13.77 6.88
CA VAL A 13 8.54 -13.09 5.70
C VAL A 13 9.56 -13.16 4.55
N LEU A 14 9.09 -13.48 3.35
CA LEU A 14 9.91 -13.40 2.13
C LEU A 14 9.75 -12.03 1.50
N LEU A 15 10.86 -11.32 1.36
CA LEU A 15 10.93 -10.00 0.76
C LEU A 15 11.82 -10.03 -0.48
N GLY A 16 11.60 -9.14 -1.44
CA GLY A 16 12.42 -9.05 -2.65
C GLY A 16 11.66 -8.55 -3.85
N HIS A 17 12.37 -8.30 -4.94
CA HIS A 17 11.79 -7.78 -6.18
C HIS A 17 10.82 -8.78 -6.83
N SER A 18 9.94 -8.29 -7.69
CA SER A 18 9.08 -9.16 -8.51
C SER A 18 9.95 -10.04 -9.41
N GLY A 19 9.59 -11.32 -9.53
CA GLY A 19 10.32 -12.27 -10.36
C GLY A 19 11.65 -12.79 -9.77
N CYS A 20 12.04 -12.43 -8.54
CA CYS A 20 13.25 -12.98 -7.90
C CYS A 20 13.10 -14.41 -7.36
N GLY A 21 11.92 -15.03 -7.50
CA GLY A 21 11.70 -16.44 -7.17
C GLY A 21 11.17 -16.72 -5.76
N LYS A 22 10.54 -15.74 -5.06
CA LYS A 22 9.94 -15.94 -3.72
C LYS A 22 8.97 -17.11 -3.68
N THR A 23 7.93 -17.08 -4.49
CA THR A 23 6.89 -18.12 -4.56
C THR A 23 7.46 -19.48 -4.95
N SER A 24 8.39 -19.52 -5.90
CA SER A 24 9.09 -20.76 -6.27
C SER A 24 9.96 -21.30 -5.14
N LEU A 25 10.51 -20.41 -4.30
CA LEU A 25 11.27 -20.81 -3.11
C LEU A 25 10.36 -21.47 -2.08
N VAL A 26 9.19 -20.90 -1.81
CA VAL A 26 8.19 -21.49 -0.90
C VAL A 26 7.74 -22.86 -1.40
N GLU A 27 7.45 -22.96 -2.69
CA GLU A 27 7.01 -24.20 -3.33
C GLU A 27 8.08 -25.31 -3.18
N ALA A 28 9.33 -24.99 -3.45
CA ALA A 28 10.45 -25.94 -3.32
C ALA A 28 10.65 -26.38 -1.85
N MET A 29 10.53 -25.46 -0.89
CA MET A 29 10.61 -25.76 0.56
C MET A 29 9.45 -26.67 0.98
N ALA A 30 8.22 -26.35 0.59
CA ALA A 30 7.01 -27.14 0.91
C ALA A 30 7.09 -28.54 0.30
N TYR A 31 7.58 -28.67 -0.92
CA TYR A 31 7.79 -29.96 -1.58
C TYR A 31 8.80 -30.83 -0.84
N LEU A 32 9.99 -30.30 -0.52
CA LEU A 32 11.02 -31.04 0.21
C LEU A 32 10.62 -31.41 1.63
N ALA A 33 9.78 -30.60 2.27
CA ALA A 33 9.20 -30.91 3.58
C ALA A 33 8.03 -31.93 3.50
N GLY A 34 7.70 -32.43 2.31
CA GLY A 34 6.62 -33.42 2.10
C GLY A 34 5.21 -32.83 2.28
N GLN A 35 5.07 -31.50 2.21
CA GLN A 35 3.76 -30.83 2.34
C GLN A 35 2.95 -30.89 1.04
N THR A 36 3.64 -31.08 -0.09
CA THR A 36 3.06 -31.29 -1.40
C THR A 36 3.61 -32.58 -2.02
N THR A 37 2.82 -33.26 -2.83
CA THR A 37 3.24 -34.51 -3.51
C THR A 37 4.02 -34.26 -4.79
N ARG A 38 3.91 -33.05 -5.32
CA ARG A 38 4.66 -32.58 -6.50
C ARG A 38 5.01 -31.10 -6.28
N MET A 39 6.08 -30.66 -6.88
CA MET A 39 6.44 -29.25 -6.90
C MET A 39 5.65 -28.55 -8.01
N GLY A 40 4.90 -27.51 -7.64
CA GLY A 40 4.16 -26.67 -8.58
C GLY A 40 5.07 -25.61 -9.23
N THR A 41 4.57 -24.94 -10.25
CA THR A 41 5.23 -23.83 -10.91
C THR A 41 4.32 -22.63 -11.08
N VAL A 42 4.86 -21.42 -11.09
CA VAL A 42 4.12 -20.19 -11.35
C VAL A 42 3.52 -20.21 -12.77
N ALA A 43 4.30 -20.70 -13.73
CA ALA A 43 3.88 -20.80 -15.14
C ALA A 43 2.65 -21.68 -15.34
N ASP A 44 2.54 -22.77 -14.58
CA ASP A 44 1.40 -23.69 -14.66
C ASP A 44 0.24 -23.27 -13.71
N GLY A 45 0.41 -22.20 -12.92
CA GLY A 45 -0.57 -21.77 -11.93
C GLY A 45 -0.86 -22.83 -10.86
N SER A 46 0.15 -23.60 -10.47
CA SER A 46 -0.01 -24.77 -9.60
C SER A 46 0.73 -24.64 -8.27
N THR A 47 1.24 -23.45 -7.94
CA THR A 47 1.94 -23.19 -6.67
C THR A 47 0.98 -23.15 -5.49
N ILE A 48 1.52 -23.40 -4.29
CA ILE A 48 0.75 -23.38 -3.05
C ILE A 48 0.38 -21.96 -2.61
N SER A 49 1.21 -20.96 -2.93
CA SER A 49 1.04 -19.57 -2.51
C SER A 49 0.11 -18.79 -3.45
N ASP A 50 0.35 -18.85 -4.76
CA ASP A 50 -0.40 -18.12 -5.78
C ASP A 50 -1.58 -18.99 -6.26
N PHE A 51 -2.66 -18.98 -5.49
CA PHE A 51 -3.86 -19.81 -5.77
C PHE A 51 -5.05 -18.95 -6.23
N ASP A 52 -5.00 -17.63 -6.10
CA ASP A 52 -6.04 -16.74 -6.62
C ASP A 52 -6.02 -16.74 -8.16
N LYS A 53 -7.20 -16.66 -8.77
CA LYS A 53 -7.32 -16.66 -10.23
C LYS A 53 -6.59 -15.53 -10.91
N GLU A 54 -6.54 -14.35 -10.29
CA GLU A 54 -5.80 -13.21 -10.83
C GLU A 54 -4.29 -13.42 -10.73
N GLU A 55 -3.79 -14.04 -9.66
CA GLU A 55 -2.38 -14.41 -9.52
C GLU A 55 -1.97 -15.43 -10.60
N ILE A 56 -2.78 -16.47 -10.78
CA ILE A 56 -2.56 -17.51 -11.81
C ILE A 56 -2.56 -16.88 -13.21
N LYS A 57 -3.55 -16.05 -13.51
CA LYS A 57 -3.69 -15.39 -14.82
C LYS A 57 -2.54 -14.44 -15.13
N ARG A 58 -2.08 -13.70 -14.11
CA ARG A 58 -1.01 -12.69 -14.25
C ARG A 58 0.39 -13.26 -14.04
N GLN A 59 0.50 -14.46 -13.48
CA GLN A 59 1.77 -15.15 -13.15
C GLN A 59 2.65 -14.36 -12.16
N PHE A 60 2.02 -13.68 -11.20
CA PHE A 60 2.70 -13.04 -10.07
C PHE A 60 1.81 -12.93 -8.85
N SER A 61 2.40 -12.88 -7.67
CA SER A 61 1.71 -12.77 -6.38
C SER A 61 1.08 -11.38 -6.21
N ILE A 62 -0.18 -11.35 -5.79
CA ILE A 62 -0.96 -10.15 -5.48
C ILE A 62 -1.18 -10.06 -3.97
N HIS A 63 -1.52 -11.18 -3.35
CA HIS A 63 -1.81 -11.29 -1.93
C HIS A 63 -0.68 -11.97 -1.16
N THR A 64 -0.55 -11.64 0.11
CA THR A 64 0.33 -12.39 1.01
C THR A 64 -0.31 -13.72 1.36
N SER A 65 0.41 -14.80 1.09
CA SER A 65 0.03 -16.16 1.47
C SER A 65 0.81 -16.65 2.68
N VAL A 66 0.14 -17.34 3.59
CA VAL A 66 0.76 -18.03 4.73
C VAL A 66 0.94 -19.50 4.38
N VAL A 67 2.19 -19.99 4.43
CA VAL A 67 2.54 -21.38 4.17
C VAL A 67 3.33 -21.95 5.34
N PRO A 68 2.68 -22.63 6.28
CA PRO A 68 3.35 -23.31 7.39
C PRO A 68 4.06 -24.58 6.88
N ILE A 69 5.31 -24.71 7.20
CA ILE A 69 6.18 -25.84 6.88
C ILE A 69 6.63 -26.50 8.17
N GLU A 70 6.34 -27.79 8.34
CA GLU A 70 6.82 -28.59 9.47
C GLU A 70 8.18 -29.20 9.11
N TRP A 71 9.23 -28.79 9.80
CA TRP A 71 10.59 -29.20 9.51
C TRP A 71 11.40 -29.36 10.81
N ASP A 72 12.06 -30.53 10.98
CA ASP A 72 12.92 -30.82 12.15
C ASP A 72 12.25 -30.49 13.50
N ASN A 73 10.97 -30.88 13.66
CA ASN A 73 10.15 -30.61 14.84
C ASN A 73 9.97 -29.10 15.15
N VAL A 74 10.09 -28.25 14.13
CA VAL A 74 9.84 -26.80 14.15
C VAL A 74 8.79 -26.47 13.11
N LYS A 75 7.89 -25.55 13.41
CA LYS A 75 6.93 -24.97 12.49
C LYS A 75 7.48 -23.67 11.94
N ILE A 76 7.74 -23.64 10.65
CA ILE A 76 8.18 -22.45 9.92
C ILE A 76 6.98 -21.87 9.20
N ASN A 77 6.40 -20.79 9.68
CA ASN A 77 5.36 -20.03 8.99
C ASN A 77 6.02 -19.11 7.99
N ILE A 78 5.94 -19.44 6.72
CA ILE A 78 6.43 -18.58 5.64
C ILE A 78 5.31 -17.65 5.22
N LEU A 79 5.59 -16.35 5.21
CA LEU A 79 4.73 -15.29 4.69
C LEU A 79 5.27 -14.90 3.30
N ASP A 80 4.69 -15.48 2.26
CA ASP A 80 5.06 -15.20 0.86
C ASP A 80 4.39 -13.90 0.43
N THR A 81 5.19 -12.88 0.11
CA THR A 81 4.68 -11.53 -0.19
C THR A 81 4.82 -11.16 -1.66
N PRO A 82 3.92 -10.30 -2.18
CA PRO A 82 4.06 -9.73 -3.51
C PRO A 82 5.38 -8.98 -3.69
N GLY A 83 5.91 -9.03 -4.91
CA GLY A 83 7.13 -8.29 -5.27
C GLY A 83 6.86 -6.97 -6.01
N PHE A 84 5.64 -6.74 -6.49
CA PHE A 84 5.23 -5.49 -7.11
C PHE A 84 4.89 -4.42 -6.06
N PHE A 85 5.33 -3.20 -6.31
CA PHE A 85 5.16 -2.07 -5.39
C PHE A 85 3.70 -1.62 -5.24
N ASP A 86 2.83 -1.98 -6.18
CA ASP A 86 1.40 -1.73 -6.12
C ASP A 86 0.73 -2.43 -4.94
N PHE A 87 1.31 -3.53 -4.47
CA PHE A 87 0.77 -4.35 -3.38
C PHE A 87 1.57 -4.18 -2.08
N VAL A 88 2.12 -2.98 -1.84
CA VAL A 88 2.94 -2.70 -0.63
C VAL A 88 2.17 -2.93 0.66
N GLY A 89 0.86 -2.72 0.70
CA GLY A 89 0.02 -2.98 1.86
C GLY A 89 0.10 -4.43 2.33
N GLU A 90 0.11 -5.36 1.40
CA GLU A 90 0.28 -6.79 1.66
C GLU A 90 1.63 -7.11 2.34
N VAL A 91 2.69 -6.42 1.91
CA VAL A 91 4.02 -6.55 2.52
C VAL A 91 4.03 -5.97 3.93
N GLU A 92 3.42 -4.80 4.14
CA GLU A 92 3.34 -4.13 5.45
C GLU A 92 2.56 -4.96 6.46
N GLU A 93 1.45 -5.58 6.04
CA GLU A 93 0.67 -6.52 6.85
C GLU A 93 1.50 -7.75 7.24
N ALA A 94 2.16 -8.41 6.28
CA ALA A 94 2.99 -9.58 6.52
C ALA A 94 4.16 -9.31 7.46
N VAL A 95 4.85 -8.19 7.28
CA VAL A 95 5.99 -7.76 8.12
C VAL A 95 5.56 -7.58 9.58
N SER A 96 4.34 -7.11 9.83
CA SER A 96 3.81 -6.94 11.19
C SER A 96 3.66 -8.26 11.97
N ALA A 97 3.49 -9.37 11.25
CA ALA A 97 3.37 -10.71 11.83
C ALA A 97 4.71 -11.48 11.86
N ALA A 98 5.72 -11.03 11.13
CA ALA A 98 7.01 -11.71 11.01
C ALA A 98 7.92 -11.47 12.23
N ASP A 99 8.78 -12.45 12.53
CA ASP A 99 9.85 -12.33 13.50
C ASP A 99 11.23 -12.20 12.84
N ALA A 100 11.33 -12.64 11.59
CA ALA A 100 12.52 -12.55 10.77
C ALA A 100 12.16 -12.45 9.28
N ALA A 101 13.14 -12.10 8.44
CA ALA A 101 12.96 -11.98 7.00
C ALA A 101 13.98 -12.80 6.22
N ILE A 102 13.60 -13.24 5.03
CA ILE A 102 14.53 -13.70 3.99
C ILE A 102 14.40 -12.75 2.80
N ILE A 103 15.49 -12.06 2.48
CA ILE A 103 15.57 -11.24 1.28
C ILE A 103 16.00 -12.13 0.11
N VAL A 104 15.09 -12.32 -0.84
CA VAL A 104 15.32 -13.17 -2.01
C VAL A 104 15.89 -12.33 -3.15
N VAL A 105 17.00 -12.78 -3.71
CA VAL A 105 17.74 -12.08 -4.78
C VAL A 105 18.01 -13.05 -5.92
N SER A 106 17.69 -12.68 -7.16
CA SER A 106 18.05 -13.49 -8.32
C SER A 106 19.56 -13.41 -8.59
N GLY A 107 20.21 -14.54 -8.65
CA GLY A 107 21.64 -14.62 -9.01
C GLY A 107 21.93 -14.12 -10.43
N LYS A 108 20.93 -14.14 -11.31
CA LYS A 108 21.00 -13.61 -12.68
C LYS A 108 20.74 -12.11 -12.76
N ALA A 109 19.67 -11.64 -12.11
CA ALA A 109 19.27 -10.23 -12.16
C ALA A 109 20.08 -9.34 -11.21
N GLY A 110 20.69 -9.91 -10.17
CA GLY A 110 21.45 -9.18 -9.17
C GLY A 110 20.57 -8.32 -8.25
N ILE A 111 21.16 -7.25 -7.74
CA ILE A 111 20.50 -6.32 -6.82
C ILE A 111 19.53 -5.40 -7.57
N GLN A 112 18.27 -5.47 -7.23
CA GLN A 112 17.20 -4.68 -7.82
C GLN A 112 16.58 -3.73 -6.79
N THR A 113 15.72 -2.80 -7.22
CA THR A 113 15.05 -1.85 -6.32
C THR A 113 14.26 -2.55 -5.21
N GLY A 114 13.57 -3.65 -5.52
CA GLY A 114 12.85 -4.45 -4.51
C GLY A 114 13.78 -5.06 -3.46
N THR A 115 15.04 -5.38 -3.80
CA THR A 115 16.05 -5.84 -2.83
C THR A 115 16.42 -4.73 -1.85
N LYS A 116 16.64 -3.50 -2.34
CA LYS A 116 16.95 -2.34 -1.52
C LYS A 116 15.80 -2.00 -0.57
N ARG A 117 14.56 -1.96 -1.09
CA ARG A 117 13.35 -1.76 -0.27
C ARG A 117 13.17 -2.85 0.78
N ALA A 118 13.42 -4.11 0.43
CA ALA A 118 13.38 -5.21 1.39
C ALA A 118 14.38 -4.99 2.55
N TRP A 119 15.56 -4.49 2.21
CA TRP A 119 16.56 -4.12 3.21
C TRP A 119 16.07 -2.99 4.12
N GLU A 120 15.56 -1.89 3.54
CA GLU A 120 15.01 -0.75 4.27
C GLU A 120 13.86 -1.15 5.22
N ILE A 121 12.97 -2.04 4.75
CA ILE A 121 11.89 -2.62 5.58
C ILE A 121 12.49 -3.36 6.79
N CYS A 122 13.50 -4.21 6.56
CA CYS A 122 14.14 -4.94 7.65
C CYS A 122 14.83 -4.00 8.66
N GLU A 123 15.46 -2.92 8.21
CA GLU A 123 16.04 -1.90 9.10
C GLU A 123 14.95 -1.17 9.90
N LYS A 124 13.89 -0.70 9.22
CA LYS A 124 12.76 0.01 9.84
C LYS A 124 12.10 -0.79 10.97
N TYR A 125 11.86 -2.08 10.73
CA TYR A 125 11.19 -2.97 11.66
C TYR A 125 12.15 -3.78 12.55
N LYS A 126 13.46 -3.53 12.42
CA LYS A 126 14.53 -4.26 13.15
C LYS A 126 14.36 -5.77 13.05
N LEU A 127 14.10 -6.25 11.82
CA LEU A 127 13.94 -7.66 11.54
C LEU A 127 15.31 -8.34 11.35
N PRO A 128 15.63 -9.38 12.13
CA PRO A 128 16.70 -10.31 11.80
C PRO A 128 16.47 -10.86 10.39
N ARG A 129 17.54 -11.00 9.61
CA ARG A 129 17.39 -11.35 8.19
C ARG A 129 18.47 -12.24 7.67
N MET A 130 18.14 -12.99 6.63
CA MET A 130 19.04 -13.72 5.77
C MET A 130 18.82 -13.28 4.33
N ILE A 131 19.83 -13.48 3.47
CA ILE A 131 19.71 -13.31 2.02
C ILE A 131 19.77 -14.66 1.37
N PHE A 132 18.87 -14.95 0.44
CA PHE A 132 18.87 -16.14 -0.36
C PHE A 132 18.99 -15.80 -1.84
N VAL A 133 20.09 -16.26 -2.47
CA VAL A 133 20.36 -16.04 -3.90
C VAL A 133 19.80 -17.22 -4.68
N THR A 134 18.80 -16.95 -5.51
CA THR A 134 18.13 -17.93 -6.38
C THR A 134 18.83 -18.08 -7.74
N ASP A 135 18.25 -18.90 -8.61
CA ASP A 135 18.64 -19.03 -10.03
C ASP A 135 20.07 -19.53 -10.25
N MET A 136 20.65 -20.24 -9.28
CA MET A 136 22.03 -20.72 -9.37
C MET A 136 22.25 -21.78 -10.46
N ASP A 137 21.18 -22.34 -11.00
CA ASP A 137 21.18 -23.30 -12.12
C ASP A 137 21.16 -22.63 -13.48
N ILE A 138 20.92 -21.33 -13.55
CA ILE A 138 20.83 -20.56 -14.80
C ILE A 138 22.25 -20.11 -15.23
N ASP A 139 22.47 -20.10 -16.54
CA ASP A 139 23.70 -19.55 -17.12
C ASP A 139 23.79 -18.04 -16.78
N ASN A 140 25.03 -17.60 -16.53
CA ASN A 140 25.36 -16.23 -16.12
C ASN A 140 24.82 -15.81 -14.73
N ALA A 141 24.29 -16.71 -13.90
CA ALA A 141 24.05 -16.41 -12.49
C ALA A 141 25.38 -16.36 -11.73
N SER A 142 25.68 -15.24 -11.08
CA SER A 142 26.88 -15.02 -10.32
C SER A 142 26.62 -14.75 -8.85
N PHE A 143 26.86 -15.74 -8.01
CA PHE A 143 26.81 -15.56 -6.56
C PHE A 143 27.84 -14.55 -6.07
N LYS A 144 29.05 -14.60 -6.62
CA LYS A 144 30.16 -13.72 -6.26
C LYS A 144 29.81 -12.25 -6.50
N ASP A 145 29.26 -11.92 -7.68
CA ASP A 145 28.92 -10.52 -8.01
C ASP A 145 27.79 -10.00 -7.12
N VAL A 146 26.81 -10.84 -6.81
CA VAL A 146 25.72 -10.49 -5.87
C VAL A 146 26.30 -10.20 -4.49
N VAL A 147 27.18 -11.06 -3.95
CA VAL A 147 27.79 -10.86 -2.63
C VAL A 147 28.65 -9.60 -2.60
N LEU A 148 29.50 -9.38 -3.59
CA LEU A 148 30.34 -8.17 -3.66
C LEU A 148 29.49 -6.90 -3.71
N LYS A 149 28.41 -6.91 -4.49
CA LYS A 149 27.51 -5.76 -4.56
C LYS A 149 26.75 -5.52 -3.25
N LEU A 150 26.35 -6.58 -2.55
CA LEU A 150 25.74 -6.48 -1.22
C LEU A 150 26.74 -5.92 -0.21
N GLN A 151 28.00 -6.35 -0.25
CA GLN A 151 29.06 -5.82 0.63
C GLN A 151 29.40 -4.36 0.33
N GLU A 152 29.38 -3.94 -0.95
CA GLU A 152 29.52 -2.54 -1.34
C GLU A 152 28.40 -1.66 -0.75
N LEU A 153 27.15 -2.16 -0.76
CA LEU A 153 25.98 -1.41 -0.28
C LEU A 153 25.83 -1.43 1.23
N TYR A 154 26.11 -2.56 1.87
CA TYR A 154 25.72 -2.80 3.26
C TYR A 154 26.90 -3.17 4.19
N GLY A 155 28.13 -3.22 3.64
CA GLY A 155 29.34 -3.39 4.41
C GLY A 155 29.64 -4.84 4.83
N LYS A 156 30.56 -4.96 5.78
CA LYS A 156 31.13 -6.25 6.25
C LYS A 156 30.13 -7.19 6.91
N LYS A 157 28.96 -6.69 7.34
CA LYS A 157 27.91 -7.55 7.93
C LYS A 157 27.34 -8.60 6.95
N ILE A 158 27.59 -8.46 5.66
CA ILE A 158 27.20 -9.43 4.64
C ILE A 158 28.17 -10.61 4.67
N ALA A 159 27.72 -11.76 5.15
CA ALA A 159 28.54 -12.94 5.38
C ALA A 159 28.05 -14.16 4.58
N PRO A 160 28.80 -14.61 3.55
CA PRO A 160 28.47 -15.84 2.84
C PRO A 160 28.62 -17.07 3.75
N PHE A 161 27.54 -17.82 3.95
CA PHE A 161 27.59 -19.10 4.70
C PHE A 161 27.86 -20.29 3.80
N HIS A 162 27.51 -20.17 2.54
CA HIS A 162 27.72 -21.20 1.54
C HIS A 162 28.31 -20.61 0.25
N LEU A 163 29.21 -21.33 -0.39
CA LEU A 163 29.76 -21.00 -1.70
C LEU A 163 29.31 -22.04 -2.73
N PRO A 164 28.92 -21.66 -3.94
CA PRO A 164 28.48 -22.60 -4.95
C PRO A 164 29.65 -23.41 -5.51
N ILE A 165 29.38 -24.69 -5.80
CA ILE A 165 30.26 -25.54 -6.57
C ILE A 165 29.64 -25.71 -7.96
N ARG A 166 30.43 -25.37 -9.00
CA ARG A 166 30.04 -25.56 -10.39
C ARG A 166 31.05 -26.49 -11.10
N GLU A 167 30.52 -27.45 -11.83
CA GLU A 167 31.28 -28.32 -12.70
C GLU A 167 30.67 -28.26 -14.10
N ASN A 168 31.48 -27.98 -15.11
CA ASN A 168 31.00 -27.78 -16.48
C ASN A 168 29.81 -26.83 -16.54
N GLU A 169 29.92 -25.70 -15.83
CA GLU A 169 28.91 -24.66 -15.69
C GLU A 169 27.63 -25.07 -14.93
N LYS A 170 27.47 -26.35 -14.60
CA LYS A 170 26.32 -26.85 -13.83
C LYS A 170 26.53 -26.66 -12.35
N PHE A 171 25.47 -26.18 -11.67
CA PHE A 171 25.42 -26.06 -10.22
C PHE A 171 25.25 -27.45 -9.58
N VAL A 172 26.32 -27.98 -8.98
CA VAL A 172 26.37 -29.38 -8.52
C VAL A 172 26.45 -29.54 -7.00
N GLY A 173 26.85 -28.49 -6.27
CA GLY A 173 27.07 -28.59 -4.84
C GLY A 173 27.35 -27.25 -4.19
N TYR A 174 27.76 -27.30 -2.94
CA TYR A 174 28.15 -26.12 -2.17
C TYR A 174 29.27 -26.43 -1.17
N VAL A 175 30.05 -25.40 -0.82
CA VAL A 175 30.98 -25.43 0.31
C VAL A 175 30.33 -24.69 1.47
N ASN A 176 30.23 -25.35 2.62
CA ASN A 176 29.84 -24.70 3.87
C ASN A 176 31.06 -23.97 4.47
N VAL A 177 30.99 -22.64 4.54
CA VAL A 177 32.11 -21.79 4.97
C VAL A 177 32.44 -22.00 6.47
N ILE A 178 31.42 -22.22 7.30
CA ILE A 178 31.59 -22.43 8.73
C ILE A 178 32.29 -23.76 9.00
N GLN A 179 31.88 -24.83 8.34
CA GLN A 179 32.39 -26.16 8.53
C GLN A 179 33.62 -26.49 7.63
N GLN A 180 33.90 -25.63 6.68
CA GLN A 180 34.96 -25.84 5.64
C GLN A 180 34.83 -27.20 4.92
N ARG A 181 33.57 -27.61 4.64
CA ARG A 181 33.24 -28.90 4.02
C ARG A 181 32.41 -28.68 2.76
N ALA A 182 32.76 -29.42 1.70
CA ALA A 182 31.97 -29.46 0.50
C ALA A 182 30.92 -30.56 0.55
N LYS A 183 29.76 -30.29 -0.07
CA LYS A 183 28.68 -31.24 -0.29
C LYS A 183 28.18 -31.17 -1.72
N ARG A 184 27.83 -32.31 -2.28
CA ARG A 184 27.32 -32.45 -3.64
C ARG A 184 25.93 -33.08 -3.59
N TRP A 185 25.00 -32.60 -4.40
CA TRP A 185 23.71 -33.26 -4.56
C TRP A 185 23.85 -34.52 -5.40
N ASN A 186 23.27 -35.60 -4.94
CA ASN A 186 23.14 -36.86 -5.64
C ASN A 186 21.83 -36.96 -6.41
N GLU A 187 21.69 -38.01 -7.23
CA GLU A 187 20.51 -38.25 -8.07
C GLU A 187 19.23 -38.49 -7.23
N SER A 188 19.35 -38.94 -5.98
CA SER A 188 18.24 -39.18 -5.06
C SER A 188 17.76 -37.92 -4.32
N GLY A 189 18.37 -36.76 -4.60
CA GLY A 189 18.04 -35.48 -3.92
C GLY A 189 18.74 -35.29 -2.57
N GLY A 190 19.54 -36.28 -2.12
CA GLY A 190 20.39 -36.17 -0.93
C GLY A 190 21.67 -35.42 -1.22
N VAL A 191 22.54 -35.33 -0.19
CA VAL A 191 23.86 -34.71 -0.31
C VAL A 191 24.93 -35.67 0.15
N ASP A 192 25.98 -35.79 -0.68
CA ASP A 192 27.16 -36.56 -0.36
C ASP A 192 28.30 -35.64 0.07
N LYS A 193 29.14 -36.12 0.98
CA LYS A 193 30.37 -35.41 1.36
C LYS A 193 31.30 -35.40 0.15
N PHE A 194 31.96 -34.29 -0.06
CA PHE A 194 32.86 -34.05 -1.18
C PHE A 194 34.06 -33.26 -0.71
N ASP A 195 35.19 -33.44 -1.36
CA ASP A 195 36.38 -32.64 -1.07
C ASP A 195 36.21 -31.24 -1.63
N VAL A 196 36.70 -30.23 -0.90
CA VAL A 196 36.63 -28.84 -1.38
C VAL A 196 37.45 -28.72 -2.67
N PRO A 197 36.81 -28.33 -3.79
CA PRO A 197 37.52 -28.16 -5.05
C PRO A 197 38.66 -27.15 -4.92
N GLU A 198 39.79 -27.40 -5.59
CA GLU A 198 40.96 -26.54 -5.51
C GLU A 198 40.67 -25.09 -5.85
N TYR A 199 39.83 -24.85 -6.91
CA TYR A 199 39.44 -23.52 -7.32
C TYR A 199 38.54 -22.79 -6.28
N SER A 200 37.98 -23.50 -5.31
CA SER A 200 37.14 -22.92 -4.25
C SER A 200 37.94 -22.61 -2.99
N LYS A 201 39.12 -23.14 -2.79
CA LYS A 201 39.90 -23.00 -1.55
C LYS A 201 40.28 -21.57 -1.21
N GLU A 202 40.73 -20.80 -2.22
CA GLU A 202 41.09 -19.40 -2.05
C GLU A 202 39.83 -18.57 -1.58
N ASN A 203 38.73 -18.69 -2.30
CA ASN A 203 37.47 -18.01 -1.93
C ASN A 203 36.92 -18.48 -0.57
N LEU A 204 37.05 -19.76 -0.25
CA LEU A 204 36.70 -20.30 1.06
C LEU A 204 37.52 -19.65 2.16
N GLY A 205 38.85 -19.53 1.98
CA GLY A 205 39.74 -18.86 2.93
C GLY A 205 39.31 -17.41 3.18
N ILE A 206 39.14 -16.65 2.10
CA ILE A 206 38.69 -15.24 2.18
C ILE A 206 37.35 -15.10 2.89
N CYS A 207 36.34 -15.92 2.53
CA CYS A 207 35.04 -15.87 3.17
C CYS A 207 35.05 -16.33 4.65
N ARG A 208 35.90 -17.33 4.95
CA ARG A 208 36.08 -17.81 6.33
C ARG A 208 36.72 -16.74 7.20
N GLU A 209 37.75 -16.09 6.72
CA GLU A 209 38.45 -15.01 7.41
C GLU A 209 37.53 -13.85 7.67
N ALA A 210 36.78 -13.37 6.64
CA ALA A 210 35.79 -12.31 6.80
C ALA A 210 34.67 -12.68 7.79
N LEU A 211 34.24 -13.95 7.82
CA LEU A 211 33.24 -14.42 8.76
C LEU A 211 33.78 -14.47 10.18
N VAL A 212 35.03 -14.92 10.37
CA VAL A 212 35.70 -14.95 11.67
C VAL A 212 35.97 -13.54 12.18
N GLU A 213 36.39 -12.60 11.31
CA GLU A 213 36.54 -11.18 11.64
C GLU A 213 35.20 -10.59 12.10
N ALA A 214 34.12 -10.83 11.36
CA ALA A 214 32.79 -10.37 11.74
C ALA A 214 32.30 -10.99 13.07
N VAL A 215 32.65 -12.23 13.38
CA VAL A 215 32.40 -12.85 14.69
C VAL A 215 33.25 -12.20 15.77
N ALA A 216 34.53 -11.92 15.50
CA ALA A 216 35.42 -11.28 16.46
C ALA A 216 34.96 -9.89 16.85
N GLU A 217 34.43 -9.10 15.91
CA GLU A 217 33.87 -7.75 16.17
C GLU A 217 32.68 -7.74 17.14
N THR A 218 32.13 -8.88 17.52
CA THR A 218 30.90 -9.00 18.31
C THR A 218 31.10 -8.95 19.83
N SER A 219 32.32 -9.19 20.33
CA SER A 219 32.67 -9.01 21.73
C SER A 219 34.15 -8.69 21.91
N GLU A 220 34.49 -7.96 22.98
CA GLU A 220 35.88 -7.65 23.34
C GLU A 220 36.69 -8.94 23.52
N GLU A 221 36.11 -9.97 24.13
CA GLU A 221 36.77 -11.29 24.37
C GLU A 221 37.13 -11.96 23.03
N PHE A 222 36.21 -11.99 22.07
CA PHE A 222 36.49 -12.57 20.77
C PHE A 222 37.50 -11.73 19.95
N MET A 223 37.47 -10.43 20.11
CA MET A 223 38.41 -9.53 19.46
C MET A 223 39.83 -9.74 19.98
N ASP A 224 40.02 -9.85 21.28
CA ASP A 224 41.35 -10.12 21.91
C ASP A 224 41.92 -11.46 21.46
N ARG A 225 41.10 -12.51 21.41
CA ARG A 225 41.50 -13.85 20.95
C ARG A 225 41.86 -13.84 19.45
N TYR A 226 41.12 -13.13 18.63
CA TYR A 226 41.38 -12.98 17.19
C TYR A 226 42.74 -12.31 16.95
N PHE A 227 43.02 -11.19 17.62
CA PHE A 227 44.31 -10.53 17.52
C PHE A 227 45.44 -11.35 18.19
N GLY A 228 45.11 -12.19 19.14
CA GLY A 228 46.07 -13.18 19.74
C GLY A 228 46.38 -14.34 18.80
N GLY A 229 45.69 -14.48 17.67
CA GLY A 229 45.88 -15.58 16.73
C GLY A 229 45.27 -16.91 17.18
N GLU A 230 44.31 -16.87 18.11
CA GLU A 230 43.60 -18.06 18.57
C GLU A 230 42.48 -18.44 17.61
N GLU A 231 42.43 -19.74 17.27
CA GLU A 231 41.33 -20.25 16.44
C GLU A 231 40.03 -20.42 17.24
N PHE A 232 38.89 -20.03 16.62
CA PHE A 232 37.56 -20.30 17.15
C PHE A 232 37.07 -21.68 16.73
N SER A 233 36.47 -22.40 17.66
CA SER A 233 35.77 -23.64 17.34
C SER A 233 34.49 -23.39 16.52
N ASP A 234 34.07 -24.39 15.74
CA ASP A 234 32.81 -24.31 14.98
C ASP A 234 31.59 -24.01 15.86
N ASP A 235 31.58 -24.45 17.15
CA ASP A 235 30.47 -24.22 18.06
C ASP A 235 30.46 -22.79 18.62
N GLU A 236 31.62 -22.20 18.89
CA GLU A 236 31.74 -20.78 19.25
C GLU A 236 31.28 -19.89 18.11
N ILE A 237 31.74 -20.18 16.89
CA ILE A 237 31.32 -19.44 15.70
C ILE A 237 29.81 -19.54 15.52
N ARG A 238 29.20 -20.72 15.65
CA ARG A 238 27.73 -20.88 15.54
C ARG A 238 26.98 -20.14 16.62
N ALA A 239 27.47 -20.14 17.86
CA ALA A 239 26.85 -19.43 18.97
C ALA A 239 26.88 -17.91 18.76
N ALA A 240 28.05 -17.37 18.38
CA ALA A 240 28.23 -15.96 18.03
C ALA A 240 27.35 -15.56 16.84
N LEU A 241 27.37 -16.35 15.75
CA LEU A 241 26.55 -16.08 14.58
C LEU A 241 25.05 -16.04 14.90
N ARG A 242 24.57 -16.92 15.80
CA ARG A 242 23.15 -16.89 16.21
C ARG A 242 22.78 -15.58 16.87
N ALA A 243 23.60 -15.09 17.80
CA ALA A 243 23.40 -13.82 18.50
C ALA A 243 23.44 -12.65 17.50
N ASN A 244 24.42 -12.63 16.62
CA ASN A 244 24.66 -11.55 15.68
C ASN A 244 23.65 -11.49 14.53
N VAL A 245 23.14 -12.62 14.08
CA VAL A 245 22.01 -12.66 13.12
C VAL A 245 20.76 -12.11 13.79
N PHE A 246 20.53 -12.44 15.05
CA PHE A 246 19.41 -11.90 15.81
C PHE A 246 19.49 -10.37 15.95
N GLU A 247 20.66 -9.83 16.24
CA GLU A 247 20.89 -8.39 16.36
C GLU A 247 20.98 -7.65 15.02
N GLY A 248 21.17 -8.40 13.92
CA GLY A 248 21.32 -7.85 12.56
C GLY A 248 22.73 -7.31 12.27
N SER A 249 23.72 -7.59 13.11
CA SER A 249 25.14 -7.27 12.92
C SER A 249 25.80 -8.18 11.90
N ILE A 250 25.30 -9.41 11.72
CA ILE A 250 25.68 -10.34 10.64
C ILE A 250 24.43 -10.72 9.85
N VAL A 251 24.56 -10.70 8.53
CA VAL A 251 23.51 -11.10 7.58
C VAL A 251 24.01 -12.26 6.74
N PRO A 252 23.57 -13.50 7.01
CA PRO A 252 23.94 -14.67 6.25
C PRO A 252 23.50 -14.57 4.79
N VAL A 253 24.38 -14.95 3.86
CA VAL A 253 24.04 -15.11 2.45
C VAL A 253 24.13 -16.59 2.09
N LEU A 254 22.99 -17.11 1.64
CA LEU A 254 22.77 -18.47 1.20
C LEU A 254 22.44 -18.48 -0.29
N MET A 255 22.41 -19.63 -0.92
CA MET A 255 22.06 -19.71 -2.34
C MET A 255 21.49 -21.08 -2.71
N GLY A 256 20.80 -21.12 -3.85
CA GLY A 256 20.22 -22.34 -4.37
C GLY A 256 19.54 -22.20 -5.73
N SER A 257 18.93 -23.29 -6.14
CA SER A 257 18.04 -23.35 -7.31
C SER A 257 16.65 -23.77 -6.87
N ASN A 258 15.67 -22.90 -7.06
CA ASN A 258 14.28 -23.20 -6.73
C ASN A 258 13.73 -24.31 -7.63
N ILE A 259 14.05 -24.26 -8.94
CA ILE A 259 13.55 -25.23 -9.93
C ILE A 259 14.08 -26.64 -9.67
N LEU A 260 15.35 -26.74 -9.26
CA LEU A 260 15.98 -28.02 -8.94
C LEU A 260 15.79 -28.44 -7.47
N ALA A 261 15.09 -27.62 -6.67
CA ALA A 261 14.94 -27.77 -5.21
C ALA A 261 16.29 -27.94 -4.48
N ARG A 262 17.37 -27.37 -5.00
CA ARG A 262 18.73 -27.45 -4.43
C ARG A 262 19.02 -26.27 -3.51
N GLY A 263 19.54 -26.53 -2.31
CA GLY A 263 19.82 -25.51 -1.30
C GLY A 263 18.68 -25.30 -0.30
N MET A 264 17.45 -25.75 -0.57
CA MET A 264 16.28 -25.55 0.29
C MET A 264 16.41 -26.28 1.62
N TYR A 265 16.90 -27.51 1.60
CA TYR A 265 17.16 -28.28 2.83
C TYR A 265 18.11 -27.52 3.77
N THR A 266 19.16 -26.95 3.23
CA THR A 266 20.12 -26.16 3.97
C THR A 266 19.52 -24.86 4.47
N LEU A 267 18.72 -24.20 3.63
CA LEU A 267 18.00 -22.98 4.02
C LEU A 267 17.06 -23.25 5.21
N MET A 268 16.23 -24.29 5.17
CA MET A 268 15.33 -24.65 6.27
C MET A 268 16.11 -24.98 7.55
N ALA A 269 17.23 -25.71 7.43
CA ALA A 269 18.11 -25.99 8.58
C ALA A 269 18.71 -24.70 9.17
N ASP A 270 19.13 -23.76 8.34
CA ASP A 270 19.72 -22.49 8.79
C ASP A 270 18.67 -21.51 9.33
N ILE A 271 17.43 -21.52 8.81
CA ILE A 271 16.28 -20.83 9.43
C ILE A 271 16.10 -21.30 10.87
N VAL A 272 16.05 -22.60 11.10
CA VAL A 272 15.87 -23.17 12.45
C VAL A 272 17.02 -22.82 13.38
N LYS A 273 18.26 -22.81 12.86
CA LYS A 273 19.49 -22.57 13.67
C LYS A 273 19.71 -21.10 14.00
N TYR A 274 19.51 -20.20 13.06
CA TYR A 274 19.98 -18.82 13.16
C TYR A 274 18.89 -17.78 13.27
N LEU A 275 17.68 -18.01 12.73
CA LEU A 275 16.58 -17.06 12.90
C LEU A 275 15.87 -17.26 14.25
N PRO A 276 15.41 -16.17 14.89
CA PRO A 276 14.80 -16.25 16.20
C PRO A 276 13.44 -16.95 16.20
N SER A 277 13.14 -17.63 17.32
CA SER A 277 11.75 -17.93 17.70
C SER A 277 11.06 -16.68 18.24
N PRO A 278 9.72 -16.63 18.25
CA PRO A 278 8.98 -15.48 18.78
C PRO A 278 9.38 -15.12 20.24
N GLU A 279 9.67 -16.09 21.09
CA GLU A 279 10.10 -15.86 22.49
C GLU A 279 11.35 -14.99 22.63
N LYS A 280 12.19 -14.90 21.58
CA LYS A 280 13.38 -14.05 21.56
C LYS A 280 13.04 -12.61 21.14
N ARG A 281 11.80 -12.36 20.72
CA ARG A 281 11.32 -11.04 20.32
C ARG A 281 10.50 -10.44 21.44
N SER A 282 10.72 -9.16 21.73
CA SER A 282 9.85 -8.42 22.62
C SER A 282 8.52 -8.10 21.93
N CYS A 283 7.42 -8.23 22.66
CA CYS A 283 6.11 -7.82 22.22
C CYS A 283 5.41 -7.02 23.31
N THR A 284 5.27 -5.73 23.08
CA THR A 284 4.70 -4.82 24.07
C THR A 284 3.39 -4.22 23.55
N GLY A 285 2.41 -4.13 24.44
CA GLY A 285 1.15 -3.45 24.21
C GLY A 285 0.85 -2.46 25.35
N ILE A 286 -0.30 -1.86 25.31
CA ILE A 286 -0.81 -0.97 26.36
C ILE A 286 -2.06 -1.62 27.00
N ASN A 287 -2.05 -1.81 28.32
CA ASN A 287 -3.24 -2.15 29.07
C ASN A 287 -4.16 -0.92 29.09
N THR A 288 -5.30 -1.01 28.44
CA THR A 288 -6.20 0.15 28.26
C THR A 288 -6.98 0.54 29.52
N LYS A 289 -6.97 -0.29 30.58
CA LYS A 289 -7.56 0.05 31.90
C LYS A 289 -6.61 0.83 32.76
N THR A 290 -5.32 0.44 32.80
CA THR A 290 -4.31 1.05 33.68
C THR A 290 -3.43 2.06 32.94
N ASN A 291 -3.46 2.06 31.61
CA ASN A 291 -2.58 2.82 30.73
C ASN A 291 -1.09 2.49 30.90
N GLU A 292 -0.79 1.29 31.38
CA GLU A 292 0.56 0.79 31.61
C GLU A 292 1.02 -0.11 30.46
N VAL A 293 2.33 -0.19 30.28
CA VAL A 293 2.94 -1.10 29.30
C VAL A 293 2.68 -2.55 29.72
N TYR A 294 2.17 -3.34 28.80
CA TYR A 294 1.97 -4.77 28.94
C TYR A 294 2.99 -5.53 28.08
N ASN A 295 3.88 -6.23 28.73
CA ASN A 295 4.88 -7.07 28.07
C ASN A 295 4.28 -8.46 27.80
N ALA A 296 3.77 -8.66 26.59
CA ALA A 296 3.22 -9.94 26.13
C ALA A 296 4.33 -10.97 25.90
N ASP A 297 5.39 -10.56 25.20
CA ASP A 297 6.64 -11.30 24.95
C ASP A 297 6.43 -12.74 24.44
N TYR A 298 5.31 -12.97 23.78
CA TYR A 298 4.89 -14.28 23.29
C TYR A 298 4.88 -15.37 24.36
N ASP A 299 4.63 -14.99 25.62
CA ASP A 299 4.56 -15.90 26.75
C ASP A 299 3.19 -16.59 26.80
N PHE A 300 3.18 -17.91 26.68
CA PHE A 300 1.97 -18.73 26.71
C PHE A 300 1.31 -18.83 28.10
N ALA A 301 2.01 -18.47 29.18
CA ALA A 301 1.46 -18.47 30.54
C ALA A 301 0.68 -17.18 30.86
N LYS A 302 0.84 -16.12 30.07
CA LYS A 302 0.16 -14.84 30.26
C LYS A 302 -1.29 -14.85 29.77
N SER A 303 -2.01 -13.78 30.06
CA SER A 303 -3.38 -13.57 29.57
C SER A 303 -3.42 -13.59 28.05
N LYS A 304 -4.49 -14.17 27.48
CA LYS A 304 -4.65 -14.34 26.03
C LYS A 304 -4.74 -13.01 25.31
N SER A 305 -3.94 -12.86 24.29
CA SER A 305 -4.03 -11.73 23.37
C SER A 305 -3.52 -12.10 21.98
N ALA A 306 -4.04 -11.41 20.95
CA ALA A 306 -3.67 -11.60 19.57
C ALA A 306 -3.76 -10.27 18.79
N TYR A 307 -2.98 -10.16 17.75
CA TYR A 307 -3.00 -9.06 16.79
C TYR A 307 -3.51 -9.54 15.44
N VAL A 308 -4.48 -8.83 14.88
CA VAL A 308 -5.03 -9.12 13.56
C VAL A 308 -4.20 -8.41 12.51
N PHE A 309 -3.38 -9.15 11.78
CA PHE A 309 -2.50 -8.54 10.79
C PHE A 309 -3.09 -8.49 9.38
N LYS A 310 -4.09 -9.35 9.07
CA LYS A 310 -4.72 -9.41 7.75
C LYS A 310 -6.15 -9.91 7.83
N SER A 311 -7.02 -9.41 6.95
CA SER A 311 -8.37 -9.95 6.73
C SER A 311 -8.48 -10.51 5.31
N ILE A 312 -9.18 -11.62 5.15
CA ILE A 312 -9.50 -12.24 3.87
C ILE A 312 -11.00 -12.47 3.82
N VAL A 313 -11.67 -12.04 2.75
CA VAL A 313 -13.12 -12.22 2.59
C VAL A 313 -13.41 -13.29 1.53
N ASP A 314 -13.70 -14.49 2.00
CA ASP A 314 -14.14 -15.57 1.13
C ASP A 314 -15.63 -15.40 0.77
N PRO A 315 -16.02 -15.43 -0.52
CA PRO A 315 -17.41 -15.23 -0.93
C PRO A 315 -18.41 -16.26 -0.35
N TYR A 316 -17.94 -17.45 0.01
CA TYR A 316 -18.77 -18.57 0.47
C TYR A 316 -18.73 -18.76 1.98
N ILE A 317 -17.55 -18.67 2.58
CA ILE A 317 -17.34 -18.95 4.01
C ILE A 317 -17.50 -17.67 4.84
N GLY A 318 -17.21 -16.52 4.25
CA GLY A 318 -17.20 -15.23 4.88
C GLY A 318 -15.79 -14.77 5.25
N LYS A 319 -15.65 -13.92 6.27
CA LYS A 319 -14.38 -13.31 6.64
C LYS A 319 -13.52 -14.24 7.49
N TYR A 320 -12.24 -14.34 7.13
CA TYR A 320 -11.15 -14.81 7.97
C TYR A 320 -10.33 -13.63 8.47
N SER A 321 -10.02 -13.62 9.76
CA SER A 321 -9.07 -12.70 10.38
C SER A 321 -7.80 -13.47 10.70
N LEU A 322 -6.71 -13.18 9.98
CA LEU A 322 -5.41 -13.78 10.21
C LEU A 322 -4.78 -13.08 11.42
N ILE A 323 -4.35 -13.87 12.38
CA ILE A 323 -3.83 -13.39 13.65
C ILE A 323 -2.44 -13.95 13.93
N LYS A 324 -1.66 -13.17 14.67
CA LYS A 324 -0.54 -13.66 15.44
C LYS A 324 -0.91 -13.65 16.93
N VAL A 325 -0.72 -14.75 17.62
CA VAL A 325 -0.98 -14.84 19.06
C VAL A 325 0.16 -14.16 19.80
N ASN A 326 -0.13 -13.10 20.55
CA ASN A 326 0.90 -12.30 21.23
C ASN A 326 1.19 -12.81 22.65
N SER A 327 0.19 -13.37 23.32
CA SER A 327 0.34 -14.02 24.64
C SER A 327 -0.74 -15.06 24.89
N GLY A 328 -0.47 -16.00 25.76
CA GLY A 328 -1.39 -17.06 26.16
C GLY A 328 -1.54 -18.16 25.11
N VAL A 329 -2.60 -18.94 25.26
CA VAL A 329 -3.00 -20.00 24.32
C VAL A 329 -4.46 -19.79 23.95
N LEU A 330 -4.73 -19.54 22.68
CA LEU A 330 -6.09 -19.40 22.16
C LEU A 330 -6.70 -20.77 21.93
N LYS A 331 -7.96 -20.94 22.30
CA LYS A 331 -8.72 -22.18 22.13
C LYS A 331 -10.07 -21.93 21.48
N THR A 332 -10.64 -22.96 20.92
CA THR A 332 -12.03 -22.94 20.46
C THR A 332 -12.95 -22.57 21.63
N ASP A 333 -14.01 -21.83 21.35
CA ASP A 333 -14.97 -21.26 22.30
C ASP A 333 -14.47 -20.16 23.23
N ASP A 334 -13.21 -19.72 23.12
CA ASP A 334 -12.74 -18.51 23.82
C ASP A 334 -13.56 -17.29 23.38
N VAL A 335 -13.75 -16.37 24.32
CA VAL A 335 -14.33 -15.04 24.05
C VAL A 335 -13.23 -14.01 24.23
N LEU A 336 -12.94 -13.26 23.17
CA LEU A 336 -11.96 -12.20 23.16
C LEU A 336 -12.65 -10.84 23.03
N TYR A 337 -12.12 -9.86 23.72
CA TYR A 337 -12.55 -8.48 23.67
C TYR A 337 -11.72 -7.69 22.65
N ASN A 338 -12.43 -7.02 21.74
CA ASN A 338 -11.85 -6.06 20.82
C ASN A 338 -12.08 -4.64 21.38
N TYR A 339 -11.03 -4.05 21.91
CA TYR A 339 -11.08 -2.71 22.51
C TYR A 339 -11.45 -1.63 21.47
N HIS A 340 -10.89 -1.72 20.25
CA HIS A 340 -11.12 -0.73 19.20
C HIS A 340 -12.57 -0.69 18.70
N ARG A 341 -13.31 -1.79 18.88
CA ARG A 341 -14.70 -1.94 18.44
C ARG A 341 -15.68 -2.00 19.60
N ASP A 342 -15.16 -2.00 20.84
CA ASP A 342 -15.93 -2.18 22.07
C ASP A 342 -16.92 -3.36 21.98
N CYS A 343 -16.41 -4.53 21.63
CA CYS A 343 -17.24 -5.72 21.51
C CYS A 343 -16.50 -6.99 21.91
N ASP A 344 -17.27 -7.98 22.35
CA ASP A 344 -16.79 -9.34 22.53
C ASP A 344 -16.96 -10.13 21.25
N GLU A 345 -15.93 -10.87 20.86
CA GLU A 345 -15.90 -11.76 19.72
C GLU A 345 -15.69 -13.19 20.20
N LYS A 346 -16.64 -14.07 19.91
CA LYS A 346 -16.53 -15.49 20.24
C LYS A 346 -15.76 -16.23 19.15
N ILE A 347 -14.72 -16.97 19.52
CA ILE A 347 -13.96 -17.83 18.63
C ILE A 347 -14.76 -19.10 18.41
N GLY A 348 -15.39 -19.24 17.25
CA GLY A 348 -16.10 -20.47 16.90
C GLY A 348 -15.14 -21.59 16.54
N LYS A 349 -14.20 -21.32 15.64
CA LYS A 349 -13.19 -22.26 15.16
C LYS A 349 -11.87 -21.55 14.90
N LEU A 350 -10.77 -22.26 15.17
CA LEU A 350 -9.40 -21.86 14.89
C LEU A 350 -8.90 -22.61 13.67
N TYR A 351 -8.15 -21.92 12.84
CA TYR A 351 -7.59 -22.49 11.63
C TYR A 351 -6.11 -22.17 11.45
N VAL A 352 -5.43 -23.04 10.75
CA VAL A 352 -4.14 -22.76 10.12
C VAL A 352 -4.35 -22.79 8.62
N MET A 353 -3.91 -21.74 7.93
CA MET A 353 -4.01 -21.65 6.49
C MET A 353 -2.70 -22.11 5.83
N ARG A 354 -2.82 -22.87 4.75
CA ARG A 354 -1.70 -23.29 3.90
C ARG A 354 -2.08 -22.97 2.45
N GLY A 355 -1.78 -21.77 2.00
CA GLY A 355 -2.32 -21.27 0.74
C GLY A 355 -3.85 -21.32 0.76
N SER A 356 -4.45 -21.99 -0.23
CA SER A 356 -5.91 -22.18 -0.31
C SER A 356 -6.47 -23.22 0.67
N LYS A 357 -5.62 -24.06 1.28
CA LYS A 357 -6.08 -25.11 2.21
C LYS A 357 -6.22 -24.56 3.62
N VAL A 358 -7.35 -24.84 4.24
CA VAL A 358 -7.69 -24.40 5.59
C VAL A 358 -7.84 -25.64 6.47
N GLU A 359 -7.02 -25.73 7.52
CA GLU A 359 -7.01 -26.86 8.45
C GLU A 359 -7.48 -26.39 9.83
N GLU A 360 -8.52 -27.04 10.38
CA GLU A 360 -9.05 -26.71 11.71
C GLU A 360 -8.09 -27.22 12.79
N VAL A 361 -7.78 -26.37 13.79
CA VAL A 361 -6.95 -26.69 14.93
C VAL A 361 -7.68 -26.38 16.23
N LYS A 362 -7.30 -27.08 17.32
CA LYS A 362 -7.97 -26.91 18.63
C LYS A 362 -7.43 -25.74 19.42
N GLU A 363 -6.16 -25.42 19.24
CA GLU A 363 -5.48 -24.35 19.97
C GLU A 363 -4.33 -23.76 19.16
N LEU A 364 -3.97 -22.52 19.46
CA LEU A 364 -2.82 -21.78 18.94
C LEU A 364 -2.05 -21.17 20.11
N HIS A 365 -0.76 -21.46 20.18
CA HIS A 365 0.13 -20.94 21.21
C HIS A 365 0.63 -19.52 20.87
N ALA A 366 1.05 -18.80 21.91
CA ALA A 366 1.74 -17.52 21.74
C ALA A 366 2.90 -17.64 20.74
N GLY A 367 3.00 -16.69 19.85
CA GLY A 367 3.95 -16.66 18.76
C GLY A 367 3.46 -17.34 17.47
N ASP A 368 2.41 -18.15 17.50
CA ASP A 368 1.90 -18.81 16.28
C ASP A 368 0.99 -17.92 15.45
N ILE A 369 0.93 -18.23 14.16
CA ILE A 369 0.04 -17.61 13.18
C ILE A 369 -1.11 -18.56 12.87
N GLY A 370 -2.33 -18.03 12.91
CA GLY A 370 -3.53 -18.73 12.54
C GLY A 370 -4.62 -17.82 12.01
N ALA A 371 -5.82 -18.35 11.84
CA ALA A 371 -6.96 -17.61 11.36
C ALA A 371 -8.20 -17.85 12.21
N LEU A 372 -8.98 -16.81 12.42
CA LEU A 372 -10.29 -16.83 13.08
C LEU A 372 -11.37 -16.56 12.03
N ALA A 373 -12.34 -17.44 11.94
CA ALA A 373 -13.45 -17.26 11.00
C ALA A 373 -14.62 -16.51 11.64
N LYS A 374 -15.30 -15.71 10.81
CA LYS A 374 -16.62 -15.13 11.11
C LYS A 374 -16.64 -14.12 12.26
N LEU A 375 -15.51 -13.50 12.59
CA LEU A 375 -15.51 -12.34 13.49
C LEU A 375 -16.29 -11.20 12.84
N THR A 376 -17.27 -10.64 13.57
CA THR A 376 -18.28 -9.75 12.96
C THR A 376 -17.78 -8.32 12.80
N LYS A 377 -17.10 -7.80 13.82
CA LYS A 377 -16.67 -6.39 13.88
C LYS A 377 -15.18 -6.18 13.77
N THR A 378 -14.39 -7.21 14.03
CA THR A 378 -12.92 -7.13 14.02
C THR A 378 -12.38 -6.88 12.63
N LEU A 379 -11.45 -5.96 12.49
CA LEU A 379 -10.78 -5.58 11.23
C LEU A 379 -9.27 -5.77 11.35
N THR A 380 -8.57 -5.68 10.24
CA THR A 380 -7.10 -5.64 10.17
C THR A 380 -6.55 -4.52 11.04
N THR A 381 -5.45 -4.77 11.73
CA THR A 381 -4.81 -3.93 12.76
C THR A 381 -5.52 -3.84 14.11
N ASP A 382 -6.62 -4.55 14.31
CA ASP A 382 -7.27 -4.60 15.62
C ASP A 382 -6.53 -5.56 16.57
N SER A 383 -6.59 -5.26 17.87
CA SER A 383 -6.06 -6.10 18.94
C SER A 383 -7.19 -6.83 19.64
N LEU A 384 -6.98 -8.11 19.89
CA LEU A 384 -7.90 -8.97 20.62
C LEU A 384 -7.25 -9.39 21.95
N SER A 385 -7.99 -9.34 23.05
CA SER A 385 -7.47 -9.69 24.39
C SER A 385 -8.61 -10.18 25.28
N THR A 386 -8.31 -10.52 26.53
CA THR A 386 -9.37 -10.80 27.50
C THR A 386 -9.97 -9.52 28.05
N ARG A 387 -11.29 -9.49 28.32
CA ARG A 387 -11.95 -8.29 28.89
C ARG A 387 -11.39 -7.88 30.26
N ASN A 388 -10.86 -8.84 31.03
CA ASN A 388 -10.22 -8.55 32.32
C ASN A 388 -8.86 -7.88 32.18
N MET A 389 -8.14 -8.15 31.09
CA MET A 389 -6.84 -7.60 30.74
C MET A 389 -6.91 -7.07 29.28
N PRO A 390 -7.58 -5.93 29.06
CA PRO A 390 -7.72 -5.39 27.71
C PRO A 390 -6.40 -4.73 27.29
N VAL A 391 -5.78 -5.31 26.25
CA VAL A 391 -4.49 -4.87 25.70
C VAL A 391 -4.67 -4.44 24.26
N THR A 392 -4.02 -3.34 23.90
CA THR A 392 -3.88 -2.89 22.50
C THR A 392 -2.42 -2.90 22.09
N TYR A 393 -2.16 -3.35 20.88
CA TYR A 393 -0.84 -3.32 20.25
C TYR A 393 -0.73 -2.15 19.28
N LEU A 394 0.50 -1.72 19.00
CA LEU A 394 0.76 -0.68 18.02
C LEU A 394 0.20 -1.12 16.66
N ARG A 395 -0.66 -0.29 16.08
CA ARG A 395 -1.21 -0.55 14.77
C ARG A 395 -0.13 -0.40 13.69
N THR A 396 -0.11 -1.35 12.78
CA THR A 396 0.76 -1.25 11.61
C THR A 396 0.38 -0.02 10.79
N SER A 397 1.37 0.79 10.45
CA SER A 397 1.18 1.93 9.54
C SER A 397 1.09 1.40 8.13
N ILE A 398 -0.10 1.48 7.55
CA ILE A 398 -0.37 1.08 6.16
C ILE A 398 -0.23 2.30 5.26
N SER A 399 0.40 2.11 4.12
CA SER A 399 0.60 3.14 3.10
C SER A 399 -0.73 3.70 2.61
N LYS A 400 -0.81 5.03 2.51
CA LYS A 400 -2.02 5.71 2.04
C LYS A 400 -2.09 5.69 0.52
N PRO A 401 -3.29 5.50 -0.07
CA PRO A 401 -3.48 5.52 -1.52
C PRO A 401 -3.28 6.93 -2.09
N TYR A 402 -2.67 7.01 -3.26
CA TYR A 402 -2.38 8.27 -3.96
C TYR A 402 -2.66 8.23 -5.47
N VAL A 403 -2.91 7.05 -6.03
CA VAL A 403 -3.36 6.91 -7.43
C VAL A 403 -4.88 6.90 -7.45
N ALA A 404 -5.47 7.70 -8.32
CA ALA A 404 -6.91 7.88 -8.40
C ALA A 404 -7.43 7.51 -9.80
N MET A 405 -8.48 6.69 -9.86
CA MET A 405 -9.28 6.46 -11.05
C MET A 405 -10.77 6.55 -10.73
N ARG A 406 -11.53 7.25 -11.58
CA ARG A 406 -12.99 7.17 -11.48
C ARG A 406 -13.47 5.87 -12.08
N TYR A 407 -14.58 5.36 -11.57
CA TYR A 407 -15.22 4.20 -12.16
C TYR A 407 -16.72 4.41 -12.36
N LYS A 408 -17.29 3.65 -13.28
CA LYS A 408 -18.74 3.52 -13.45
C LYS A 408 -19.10 2.06 -13.68
N ALA A 409 -20.34 1.71 -13.36
CA ALA A 409 -20.89 0.42 -13.71
C ALA A 409 -20.97 0.29 -15.25
N LYS A 410 -20.48 -0.82 -15.81
CA LYS A 410 -20.71 -1.11 -17.25
C LYS A 410 -22.17 -1.44 -17.54
N LYS A 411 -22.84 -2.10 -16.59
CA LYS A 411 -24.26 -2.42 -16.70
C LYS A 411 -25.05 -1.56 -15.73
N LYS A 412 -26.02 -0.82 -16.26
CA LYS A 412 -26.95 0.01 -15.48
C LYS A 412 -27.75 -0.86 -14.50
N GLY A 413 -27.80 -0.45 -13.24
CA GLY A 413 -28.48 -1.16 -12.16
C GLY A 413 -27.57 -2.04 -11.28
N ASP A 414 -26.30 -2.17 -11.63
CA ASP A 414 -25.31 -2.91 -10.79
C ASP A 414 -24.63 -2.02 -9.74
N GLU A 415 -24.95 -0.72 -9.65
CA GLU A 415 -24.26 0.27 -8.81
C GLU A 415 -24.25 -0.14 -7.34
N ASP A 416 -25.39 -0.57 -6.78
CA ASP A 416 -25.48 -1.00 -5.38
C ASP A 416 -24.68 -2.28 -5.12
N LYS A 417 -24.72 -3.22 -6.06
CA LYS A 417 -23.97 -4.47 -5.97
C LYS A 417 -22.46 -4.24 -6.07
N ILE A 418 -22.04 -3.31 -6.93
CA ILE A 418 -20.65 -2.87 -7.03
C ILE A 418 -20.22 -2.25 -5.70
N SER A 419 -21.01 -1.32 -5.15
CA SER A 419 -20.71 -0.67 -3.87
C SER A 419 -20.52 -1.68 -2.74
N GLN A 420 -21.43 -2.66 -2.60
CA GLN A 420 -21.36 -3.71 -1.59
C GLN A 420 -20.14 -4.64 -1.79
N SER A 421 -19.82 -4.98 -3.04
CA SER A 421 -18.68 -5.83 -3.37
C SER A 421 -17.37 -5.11 -3.14
N LEU A 422 -17.30 -3.84 -3.53
CA LEU A 422 -16.13 -3.00 -3.33
C LEU A 422 -15.84 -2.80 -1.84
N GLN A 423 -16.87 -2.62 -0.99
CA GLN A 423 -16.70 -2.54 0.46
C GLN A 423 -15.98 -3.76 1.06
N LYS A 424 -16.21 -4.95 0.49
CA LYS A 424 -15.51 -6.17 0.91
C LYS A 424 -14.03 -6.12 0.55
N LEU A 425 -13.69 -5.68 -0.66
CA LEU A 425 -12.29 -5.50 -1.09
C LEU A 425 -11.57 -4.41 -0.28
N LEU A 426 -12.26 -3.32 0.06
CA LEU A 426 -11.73 -2.27 0.94
C LEU A 426 -11.48 -2.74 2.39
N MET A 427 -12.17 -3.81 2.84
CA MET A 427 -11.88 -4.45 4.12
C MET A 427 -10.66 -5.37 4.08
N GLU A 428 -10.36 -5.95 2.91
CA GLU A 428 -9.19 -6.81 2.70
C GLU A 428 -7.92 -5.96 2.52
N ASP A 429 -7.96 -4.96 1.68
CA ASP A 429 -6.81 -4.11 1.35
C ASP A 429 -7.01 -2.68 1.87
N LEU A 430 -6.30 -2.35 2.96
CA LEU A 430 -6.35 -1.05 3.61
C LEU A 430 -5.66 0.07 2.81
N THR A 431 -4.96 -0.26 1.73
CA THR A 431 -4.37 0.71 0.79
C THR A 431 -5.34 1.16 -0.29
N LEU A 432 -6.57 0.65 -0.26
CA LEU A 432 -7.65 1.07 -1.15
C LEU A 432 -8.59 2.05 -0.44
N ASN A 433 -9.17 2.97 -1.19
CA ASN A 433 -10.23 3.86 -0.71
C ASN A 433 -11.20 4.18 -1.85
N SER A 434 -12.47 4.42 -1.54
CA SER A 434 -13.47 4.83 -2.51
C SER A 434 -14.24 6.05 -2.01
N VAL A 435 -14.29 7.09 -2.83
CA VAL A 435 -14.93 8.37 -2.48
C VAL A 435 -15.99 8.71 -3.51
N ASN A 436 -17.19 9.01 -3.02
CA ASN A 436 -18.25 9.56 -3.85
C ASN A 436 -18.10 11.09 -3.93
N ASP A 437 -17.61 11.56 -5.06
CA ASP A 437 -17.47 12.99 -5.39
C ASP A 437 -18.77 13.49 -6.01
N SER A 438 -19.69 13.91 -5.17
CA SER A 438 -21.00 14.41 -5.59
C SER A 438 -20.91 15.72 -6.37
N GLU A 439 -19.88 16.54 -6.17
CA GLU A 439 -19.68 17.81 -6.86
C GLU A 439 -19.43 17.58 -8.35
N ASN A 440 -18.62 16.59 -8.70
CA ASN A 440 -18.31 16.25 -10.10
C ASN A 440 -19.15 15.08 -10.64
N GLY A 441 -20.06 14.54 -9.83
CA GLY A 441 -20.91 13.41 -10.18
C GLY A 441 -20.07 12.21 -10.65
N GLN A 442 -19.14 11.79 -9.79
CA GLN A 442 -18.26 10.64 -10.04
C GLN A 442 -17.97 9.88 -8.76
N THR A 443 -17.67 8.60 -8.89
CA THR A 443 -17.08 7.81 -7.82
C THR A 443 -15.63 7.54 -8.18
N VAL A 444 -14.72 7.80 -7.23
CA VAL A 444 -13.27 7.69 -7.43
C VAL A 444 -12.76 6.57 -6.54
N LEU A 445 -12.00 5.65 -7.15
CA LEU A 445 -11.26 4.61 -6.48
C LEU A 445 -9.80 5.04 -6.35
N TYR A 446 -9.27 4.98 -5.16
CA TYR A 446 -7.88 5.29 -4.83
C TYR A 446 -7.11 4.02 -4.49
N GLY A 447 -5.85 3.95 -4.91
CA GLY A 447 -4.92 2.87 -4.60
C GLY A 447 -3.46 3.34 -4.65
N ILE A 448 -2.54 2.39 -4.54
CA ILE A 448 -1.08 2.63 -4.60
C ILE A 448 -0.56 2.67 -6.03
N GLY A 449 -1.24 2.01 -6.96
CA GLY A 449 -0.81 1.95 -8.34
C GLY A 449 -1.90 1.53 -9.31
N ASP A 450 -1.64 1.76 -10.59
CA ASP A 450 -2.61 1.49 -11.66
C ASP A 450 -2.93 -0.01 -11.74
N MET A 451 -1.90 -0.87 -11.58
CA MET A 451 -2.06 -2.33 -11.60
C MET A 451 -2.96 -2.84 -10.46
N GLN A 452 -2.85 -2.27 -9.26
CA GLN A 452 -3.74 -2.61 -8.15
C GLN A 452 -5.20 -2.28 -8.48
N LEU A 453 -5.46 -1.11 -9.05
CA LEU A 453 -6.83 -0.70 -9.42
C LEU A 453 -7.41 -1.58 -10.55
N GLU A 454 -6.58 -2.03 -11.49
CA GLU A 454 -6.98 -3.00 -12.51
C GLU A 454 -7.30 -4.38 -11.91
N VAL A 455 -6.53 -4.82 -10.90
CA VAL A 455 -6.80 -6.06 -10.15
C VAL A 455 -8.15 -5.95 -9.45
N VAL A 456 -8.44 -4.85 -8.77
CA VAL A 456 -9.74 -4.60 -8.12
C VAL A 456 -10.89 -4.72 -9.13
N ALA A 457 -10.76 -4.13 -10.32
CA ALA A 457 -11.78 -4.24 -11.37
C ALA A 457 -11.97 -5.68 -11.85
N SER A 458 -10.88 -6.43 -11.99
CA SER A 458 -10.91 -7.85 -12.38
C SER A 458 -11.53 -8.73 -11.29
N GLU A 459 -11.20 -8.52 -10.03
CA GLU A 459 -11.78 -9.24 -8.90
C GLU A 459 -13.28 -8.97 -8.73
N LEU A 460 -13.74 -7.74 -8.95
CA LEU A 460 -15.17 -7.42 -8.98
C LEU A 460 -15.91 -8.26 -10.02
N LEU A 461 -15.30 -8.45 -11.20
CA LEU A 461 -15.87 -9.29 -12.25
C LEU A 461 -15.79 -10.77 -11.87
N GLU A 462 -14.64 -11.28 -11.45
CA GLU A 462 -14.40 -12.69 -11.22
C GLU A 462 -15.11 -13.22 -9.96
N LYS A 463 -14.96 -12.52 -8.83
CA LYS A 463 -15.50 -12.96 -7.53
C LYS A 463 -16.98 -12.58 -7.36
N TYR A 464 -17.38 -11.39 -7.80
CA TYR A 464 -18.72 -10.83 -7.52
C TYR A 464 -19.64 -10.70 -8.74
N LYS A 465 -19.13 -10.99 -9.94
CA LYS A 465 -19.89 -10.93 -11.21
C LYS A 465 -20.48 -9.55 -11.50
N VAL A 466 -19.74 -8.50 -11.15
CA VAL A 466 -20.05 -7.12 -11.51
C VAL A 466 -18.88 -6.49 -12.22
N GLU A 467 -19.15 -5.68 -13.22
CA GLU A 467 -18.11 -5.10 -14.08
C GLU A 467 -18.10 -3.57 -13.98
N ILE A 468 -16.92 -3.01 -13.75
CA ILE A 468 -16.67 -1.57 -13.75
C ILE A 468 -15.77 -1.18 -14.91
N GLU A 469 -15.90 0.06 -15.37
CA GLU A 469 -14.98 0.71 -16.30
C GLU A 469 -14.18 1.76 -15.55
N LEU A 470 -12.85 1.59 -15.53
CA LEU A 470 -11.92 2.56 -14.95
C LEU A 470 -11.61 3.66 -15.97
N MET A 471 -11.63 4.90 -15.52
CA MET A 471 -11.45 6.08 -16.36
C MET A 471 -10.67 7.16 -15.61
N ARG A 472 -10.11 8.11 -16.37
CA ARG A 472 -9.49 9.31 -15.81
C ARG A 472 -10.47 10.06 -14.90
N PRO A 473 -10.08 10.47 -13.67
CA PRO A 473 -10.92 11.30 -12.82
C PRO A 473 -11.24 12.65 -13.48
N LYS A 474 -12.45 13.13 -13.26
CA LYS A 474 -12.79 14.51 -13.60
C LYS A 474 -12.13 15.42 -12.56
N VAL A 475 -11.57 16.51 -13.01
CA VAL A 475 -10.97 17.53 -12.14
C VAL A 475 -12.03 18.55 -11.78
N ALA A 476 -12.05 18.96 -10.50
CA ALA A 476 -12.99 19.93 -9.95
C ALA A 476 -12.56 21.36 -10.30
N PHE A 477 -12.82 21.81 -11.53
CA PHE A 477 -12.66 23.21 -11.91
C PHE A 477 -13.73 24.07 -11.25
N LYS A 478 -13.46 25.37 -11.09
CA LYS A 478 -14.44 26.38 -10.68
C LYS A 478 -14.46 27.52 -11.67
N GLU A 479 -15.54 28.31 -11.67
CA GLU A 479 -15.64 29.57 -12.42
C GLU A 479 -15.51 30.74 -11.48
N THR A 480 -14.90 31.83 -11.95
CA THR A 480 -14.91 33.14 -11.25
C THR A 480 -14.91 34.27 -12.26
N ILE A 481 -15.02 35.52 -11.81
CA ILE A 481 -15.07 36.69 -12.67
C ILE A 481 -13.87 37.61 -12.43
N ARG A 482 -13.47 38.35 -13.46
CA ARG A 482 -12.33 39.29 -13.41
C ARG A 482 -12.72 40.76 -13.33
N LYS A 483 -13.94 41.10 -13.72
CA LYS A 483 -14.42 42.47 -13.78
C LYS A 483 -15.75 42.60 -13.10
N LYS A 484 -16.09 43.85 -12.74
CA LYS A 484 -17.45 44.20 -12.35
C LYS A 484 -18.35 44.27 -13.58
N SER A 485 -19.56 43.72 -13.49
CA SER A 485 -20.64 43.91 -14.43
C SER A 485 -21.82 44.56 -13.74
N ASP A 486 -22.63 45.23 -14.56
CA ASP A 486 -23.90 45.88 -14.13
C ASP A 486 -24.99 45.46 -15.12
N VAL A 487 -25.95 44.70 -14.64
CA VAL A 487 -26.96 44.06 -15.49
C VAL A 487 -28.37 44.28 -14.95
N GLU A 488 -29.27 44.39 -15.92
CA GLU A 488 -30.68 44.45 -15.69
C GLU A 488 -31.36 43.26 -16.35
N TYR A 489 -32.28 42.61 -15.64
CA TYR A 489 -33.11 41.56 -16.20
C TYR A 489 -34.56 41.68 -15.74
N LYS A 490 -35.49 41.67 -16.72
CA LYS A 490 -36.93 41.78 -16.52
C LYS A 490 -37.60 40.50 -17.00
N TYR A 491 -38.02 39.66 -16.02
CA TYR A 491 -38.80 38.47 -16.31
C TYR A 491 -40.29 38.83 -16.37
N LYS A 492 -40.89 38.69 -17.55
CA LYS A 492 -42.30 38.90 -17.77
C LYS A 492 -42.86 37.75 -18.60
N LYS A 493 -43.79 36.98 -18.03
CA LYS A 493 -44.49 35.91 -18.74
C LYS A 493 -46.00 36.05 -18.49
N GLN A 494 -46.77 35.98 -19.53
CA GLN A 494 -48.23 36.08 -19.48
C GLN A 494 -48.81 34.88 -20.22
N SER A 495 -49.40 33.94 -19.47
CA SER A 495 -49.98 32.72 -19.99
C SER A 495 -51.35 32.52 -19.35
N GLY A 496 -52.36 33.31 -19.79
CA GLY A 496 -53.75 33.18 -19.37
C GLY A 496 -54.02 33.34 -17.85
N GLY A 497 -54.71 34.32 -17.37
CA GLY A 497 -54.99 34.57 -15.95
C GLY A 497 -53.97 35.49 -15.28
N HIS A 498 -53.35 35.06 -14.19
CA HIS A 498 -52.29 35.82 -13.49
C HIS A 498 -50.98 35.76 -14.25
N GLY A 499 -50.38 36.92 -14.54
CA GLY A 499 -49.01 37.02 -15.10
C GLY A 499 -47.91 36.72 -14.12
N GLN A 500 -46.69 36.60 -14.58
CA GLN A 500 -45.46 36.50 -13.74
C GLN A 500 -44.57 37.72 -14.04
N TYR A 501 -44.15 38.41 -12.98
CA TYR A 501 -43.33 39.59 -13.10
C TYR A 501 -42.24 39.63 -12.05
N GLY A 502 -40.98 39.72 -12.47
CA GLY A 502 -39.82 39.94 -11.59
C GLY A 502 -38.80 40.80 -12.33
N HIS A 503 -38.32 41.86 -11.73
CA HIS A 503 -37.33 42.75 -12.34
C HIS A 503 -36.27 43.12 -11.34
N VAL A 504 -35.00 42.83 -11.66
CA VAL A 504 -33.81 43.06 -10.86
C VAL A 504 -32.74 43.82 -11.64
N LYS A 505 -32.10 44.78 -10.94
CA LYS A 505 -30.83 45.38 -11.38
C LYS A 505 -29.78 45.04 -10.40
N MET A 506 -28.71 44.40 -10.88
CA MET A 506 -27.67 43.80 -10.06
C MET A 506 -26.29 44.09 -10.57
N THR A 507 -25.34 44.25 -9.66
CA THR A 507 -23.94 44.22 -10.00
C THR A 507 -23.30 42.93 -9.51
N PHE A 508 -22.37 42.39 -10.30
CA PHE A 508 -21.52 41.29 -9.95
C PHE A 508 -20.08 41.74 -10.00
N GLU A 509 -19.33 41.53 -8.94
CA GLU A 509 -17.90 41.93 -8.84
C GLU A 509 -17.06 40.83 -8.15
N PRO A 510 -15.75 40.74 -8.41
CA PRO A 510 -14.89 39.81 -7.73
C PRO A 510 -14.92 40.03 -6.21
N SER A 511 -15.05 38.96 -5.43
CA SER A 511 -14.91 38.98 -3.99
C SER A 511 -13.43 38.85 -3.60
N VAL A 512 -13.07 39.40 -2.44
CA VAL A 512 -11.74 39.20 -1.82
C VAL A 512 -11.61 37.75 -1.32
N ASP A 513 -12.72 37.18 -0.85
CA ASP A 513 -12.79 35.80 -0.35
C ASP A 513 -13.15 34.86 -1.52
N MET A 514 -12.16 34.09 -1.96
CA MET A 514 -12.31 33.10 -3.05
C MET A 514 -12.83 31.75 -2.56
N ASP A 515 -12.87 31.52 -1.24
CA ASP A 515 -13.35 30.26 -0.67
C ASP A 515 -14.86 30.26 -0.50
N THR A 516 -15.47 31.44 -0.37
CA THR A 516 -16.92 31.60 -0.30
C THR A 516 -17.50 31.70 -1.72
N PRO A 517 -18.50 30.88 -2.10
CA PRO A 517 -19.09 30.91 -3.43
C PRO A 517 -19.61 32.28 -3.82
N TYR A 518 -20.37 32.93 -2.94
CA TYR A 518 -20.90 34.28 -3.17
C TYR A 518 -21.11 35.03 -1.86
N VAL A 519 -21.06 36.36 -1.98
CA VAL A 519 -21.54 37.31 -0.95
C VAL A 519 -22.71 38.07 -1.56
N PHE A 520 -23.88 38.08 -0.87
CA PHE A 520 -25.04 38.81 -1.32
C PHE A 520 -25.24 40.08 -0.46
N GLU A 521 -25.37 41.21 -1.14
CA GLU A 521 -25.71 42.48 -0.53
C GLU A 521 -26.94 43.09 -1.22
N GLN A 522 -27.67 43.89 -0.48
CA GLN A 522 -28.78 44.65 -1.04
C GLN A 522 -28.63 46.13 -0.63
N THR A 523 -28.83 47.03 -1.60
CA THR A 523 -28.76 48.48 -1.41
C THR A 523 -29.98 49.18 -2.02
N VAL A 524 -31.08 48.46 -2.13
CA VAL A 524 -32.33 48.95 -2.78
C VAL A 524 -32.91 50.15 -1.99
N VAL A 525 -33.17 51.24 -2.67
CA VAL A 525 -33.74 52.45 -2.08
C VAL A 525 -35.21 52.63 -2.54
N GLY A 526 -36.06 53.25 -1.72
CA GLY A 526 -37.44 53.63 -2.07
C GLY A 526 -38.41 52.45 -2.24
N GLY A 527 -38.04 51.22 -1.87
CA GLY A 527 -38.93 50.07 -1.97
C GLY A 527 -39.15 49.57 -3.43
N ALA A 528 -38.26 49.89 -4.33
CA ALA A 528 -38.31 49.45 -5.73
C ALA A 528 -38.46 47.93 -5.87
N VAL A 529 -37.81 47.18 -5.02
CA VAL A 529 -38.07 45.75 -4.80
C VAL A 529 -38.52 45.57 -3.33
N PRO A 530 -39.68 45.04 -3.05
CA PRO A 530 -40.12 44.74 -1.69
C PRO A 530 -39.23 43.79 -0.94
N LYS A 531 -38.98 44.03 0.35
CA LYS A 531 -38.05 43.23 1.20
C LYS A 531 -38.38 41.74 1.27
N ASN A 532 -39.64 41.38 1.13
CA ASN A 532 -40.06 39.95 1.12
C ASN A 532 -39.56 39.17 -0.07
N PHE A 533 -39.10 39.82 -1.17
CA PHE A 533 -38.50 39.17 -2.33
C PHE A 533 -36.99 39.06 -2.26
N PHE A 534 -36.29 39.70 -1.30
CA PHE A 534 -34.81 39.56 -1.15
C PHE A 534 -34.35 38.11 -0.93
N PRO A 535 -35.03 37.30 -0.09
CA PRO A 535 -34.70 35.89 0.06
C PRO A 535 -34.82 35.08 -1.23
N ALA A 536 -35.79 35.45 -2.09
CA ALA A 536 -35.99 34.81 -3.38
C ALA A 536 -34.82 35.16 -4.39
N VAL A 537 -34.37 36.42 -4.32
CA VAL A 537 -33.20 36.88 -5.10
C VAL A 537 -31.95 36.14 -4.63
N GLU A 538 -31.67 36.08 -3.34
CA GLU A 538 -30.53 35.36 -2.78
C GLU A 538 -30.58 33.86 -3.11
N LYS A 539 -31.75 33.24 -3.01
CA LYS A 539 -31.96 31.84 -3.43
C LYS A 539 -31.67 31.63 -4.93
N GLY A 540 -32.03 32.61 -5.77
CA GLY A 540 -31.71 32.61 -7.18
C GLY A 540 -30.18 32.58 -7.44
N ILE A 541 -29.40 33.37 -6.68
CA ILE A 541 -27.95 33.36 -6.72
C ILE A 541 -27.40 32.02 -6.21
N ALA A 542 -27.85 31.56 -5.04
CA ALA A 542 -27.41 30.32 -4.40
C ALA A 542 -27.59 29.07 -5.28
N GLU A 543 -28.63 29.06 -6.10
CA GLU A 543 -28.82 27.99 -7.08
C GLU A 543 -27.94 28.18 -8.34
N SER A 544 -27.78 29.42 -8.80
CA SER A 544 -27.00 29.72 -10.00
C SER A 544 -25.50 29.50 -9.84
N VAL A 545 -24.93 29.75 -8.63
CA VAL A 545 -23.50 29.51 -8.37
C VAL A 545 -23.12 28.04 -8.42
N LYS A 546 -24.07 27.12 -8.30
CA LYS A 546 -23.80 25.67 -8.42
C LYS A 546 -23.42 25.23 -9.83
N LYS A 547 -23.86 25.99 -10.84
CA LYS A 547 -23.66 25.67 -12.25
C LYS A 547 -23.44 26.97 -13.04
N GLY A 548 -22.17 27.34 -13.21
CA GLY A 548 -21.79 28.58 -13.87
C GLY A 548 -22.08 28.57 -15.40
N PRO A 549 -22.21 29.78 -16.02
CA PRO A 549 -22.58 29.89 -17.39
C PRO A 549 -21.44 29.71 -18.42
N LEU A 550 -20.17 29.65 -17.98
CA LEU A 550 -19.01 29.52 -18.84
C LEU A 550 -18.77 28.05 -19.29
N ALA A 551 -18.76 27.12 -18.32
CA ALA A 551 -18.50 25.71 -18.59
C ALA A 551 -19.28 24.78 -17.63
N ALA A 552 -20.35 25.27 -17.02
CA ALA A 552 -21.17 24.55 -16.05
C ALA A 552 -20.39 24.02 -14.84
N TYR A 553 -19.32 24.68 -14.44
CA TYR A 553 -18.62 24.46 -13.17
C TYR A 553 -19.19 25.34 -12.05
N PRO A 554 -19.02 24.99 -10.77
CA PRO A 554 -19.43 25.88 -9.68
C PRO A 554 -18.72 27.24 -9.75
N VAL A 555 -19.45 28.31 -9.47
CA VAL A 555 -18.89 29.66 -9.41
C VAL A 555 -18.46 29.96 -7.96
N THR A 556 -17.32 30.64 -7.81
CA THR A 556 -16.78 31.04 -6.49
C THR A 556 -16.19 32.45 -6.54
N GLY A 557 -16.05 33.06 -5.36
CA GLY A 557 -15.37 34.34 -5.22
C GLY A 557 -16.11 35.51 -5.90
N ILE A 558 -17.45 35.57 -5.80
CA ILE A 558 -18.22 36.67 -6.36
C ILE A 558 -18.99 37.44 -5.26
N LYS A 559 -19.17 38.73 -5.48
CA LYS A 559 -20.06 39.57 -4.71
C LYS A 559 -21.19 40.02 -5.63
N ALA A 560 -22.44 39.74 -5.23
CA ALA A 560 -23.64 40.10 -5.96
C ALA A 560 -24.40 41.16 -5.16
N VAL A 561 -24.70 42.28 -5.75
CA VAL A 561 -25.40 43.40 -5.11
C VAL A 561 -26.69 43.68 -5.88
N LEU A 562 -27.82 43.54 -5.20
CA LEU A 562 -29.14 44.03 -5.68
C LEU A 562 -29.30 45.49 -5.30
N TYR A 563 -29.30 46.39 -6.28
CA TYR A 563 -29.38 47.82 -5.99
C TYR A 563 -30.68 48.51 -6.45
N ASP A 564 -31.39 47.94 -7.43
CA ASP A 564 -32.64 48.48 -7.97
C ASP A 564 -33.49 47.39 -8.60
N GLY A 565 -34.71 47.70 -9.04
CA GLY A 565 -35.59 46.82 -9.74
C GLY A 565 -37.03 47.40 -9.81
N SER A 566 -38.00 46.57 -10.10
CA SER A 566 -39.41 46.94 -9.94
C SER A 566 -40.26 45.71 -9.73
N TYR A 567 -41.46 45.91 -9.18
CA TYR A 567 -42.43 44.87 -8.95
C TYR A 567 -43.81 45.25 -9.52
N HIS A 568 -44.65 44.25 -9.71
CA HIS A 568 -46.05 44.44 -10.09
C HIS A 568 -46.95 43.95 -8.95
N PRO A 569 -47.90 44.77 -8.48
CA PRO A 569 -48.67 44.42 -7.28
C PRO A 569 -49.43 43.08 -7.32
N VAL A 570 -49.77 42.59 -8.52
CA VAL A 570 -50.56 41.37 -8.72
C VAL A 570 -49.71 40.22 -9.28
N ASP A 571 -48.77 40.51 -10.21
CA ASP A 571 -48.07 39.50 -10.99
C ASP A 571 -46.68 39.15 -10.41
N SER A 572 -46.19 39.87 -9.40
CA SER A 572 -44.92 39.60 -8.76
C SER A 572 -45.01 38.44 -7.78
N SER A 573 -44.08 37.52 -7.86
CA SER A 573 -43.96 36.38 -6.99
C SER A 573 -42.50 36.06 -6.65
N GLU A 574 -42.25 35.32 -5.57
CA GLU A 574 -40.91 34.83 -5.25
C GLU A 574 -40.28 34.05 -6.41
N MET A 575 -41.05 33.23 -7.10
CA MET A 575 -40.60 32.47 -8.25
C MET A 575 -40.18 33.37 -9.42
N ALA A 576 -40.96 34.45 -9.71
CA ALA A 576 -40.61 35.38 -10.76
C ALA A 576 -39.29 36.14 -10.48
N PHE A 577 -39.09 36.59 -9.21
CA PHE A 577 -37.83 37.21 -8.80
C PHE A 577 -36.65 36.24 -8.81
N LYS A 578 -36.87 34.99 -8.39
CA LYS A 578 -35.86 33.96 -8.47
C LYS A 578 -35.39 33.73 -9.92
N VAL A 579 -36.33 33.55 -10.87
CA VAL A 579 -36.02 33.36 -12.28
C VAL A 579 -35.32 34.60 -12.85
N ALA A 580 -35.84 35.82 -12.53
CA ALA A 580 -35.22 37.07 -12.98
C ALA A 580 -33.75 37.15 -12.52
N THR A 581 -33.46 36.76 -11.29
CA THR A 581 -32.11 36.74 -10.72
C THR A 581 -31.21 35.70 -11.41
N GLN A 582 -31.72 34.50 -11.67
CA GLN A 582 -30.95 33.47 -12.37
C GLN A 582 -30.53 33.94 -13.79
N GLN A 583 -31.41 34.62 -14.50
CA GLN A 583 -31.10 35.17 -15.82
C GLN A 583 -30.15 36.39 -15.73
N ALA A 584 -30.35 37.27 -14.74
CA ALA A 584 -29.42 38.36 -14.44
C ALA A 584 -28.01 37.84 -14.09
N PHE A 585 -27.94 36.78 -13.31
CA PHE A 585 -26.68 36.11 -12.96
C PHE A 585 -25.99 35.58 -14.21
N LYS A 586 -26.69 34.80 -15.06
CA LYS A 586 -26.14 34.25 -16.31
C LYS A 586 -25.54 35.36 -17.19
N LYS A 587 -26.30 36.42 -17.41
CA LYS A 587 -25.87 37.59 -18.20
C LYS A 587 -24.68 38.32 -17.53
N GLY A 588 -24.81 38.61 -16.23
CA GLY A 588 -23.81 39.38 -15.49
C GLY A 588 -22.46 38.69 -15.37
N ILE A 589 -22.46 37.37 -15.12
CA ILE A 589 -21.21 36.60 -15.06
C ILE A 589 -20.51 36.61 -16.44
N MET A 590 -21.24 36.42 -17.54
CA MET A 590 -20.64 36.44 -18.87
C MET A 590 -20.06 37.80 -19.26
N GLU A 591 -20.70 38.91 -18.86
CA GLU A 591 -20.20 40.29 -19.10
C GLU A 591 -19.03 40.63 -18.18
N ALA A 592 -18.89 39.96 -17.03
CA ALA A 592 -17.83 40.18 -16.04
C ALA A 592 -16.49 39.51 -16.40
N LYS A 593 -16.28 39.01 -17.61
CA LYS A 593 -15.12 38.22 -18.03
C LYS A 593 -14.85 37.01 -17.18
N PRO A 594 -15.69 35.97 -17.26
CA PRO A 594 -15.49 34.77 -16.52
C PRO A 594 -14.21 34.02 -16.92
N VAL A 595 -13.57 33.37 -15.95
CA VAL A 595 -12.39 32.53 -16.13
C VAL A 595 -12.55 31.22 -15.39
N LEU A 596 -11.87 30.18 -15.85
CA LEU A 596 -11.78 28.90 -15.14
C LEU A 596 -10.62 28.93 -14.13
N LEU A 597 -10.88 28.36 -12.97
CA LEU A 597 -9.90 28.07 -11.95
C LEU A 597 -9.62 26.57 -11.93
N GLU A 598 -8.36 26.18 -11.98
CA GLU A 598 -7.92 24.80 -11.80
C GLU A 598 -7.42 24.56 -10.38
N PRO A 599 -7.70 23.39 -9.77
CA PRO A 599 -7.13 23.05 -8.47
C PRO A 599 -5.66 22.73 -8.60
N ILE A 600 -4.87 23.28 -7.68
CA ILE A 600 -3.44 23.02 -7.53
C ILE A 600 -3.20 22.16 -6.31
N ALA A 601 -2.33 21.18 -6.44
CA ALA A 601 -1.84 20.35 -5.37
C ALA A 601 -0.43 20.77 -4.95
N THR A 602 -0.13 20.68 -3.66
CA THR A 602 1.24 20.60 -3.17
C THR A 602 1.68 19.15 -3.24
N LEU A 603 2.58 18.86 -4.16
CA LEU A 603 3.16 17.55 -4.42
C LEU A 603 4.50 17.43 -3.68
N LYS A 604 4.71 16.32 -2.99
CA LYS A 604 5.99 15.92 -2.40
C LYS A 604 6.46 14.65 -3.07
N VAL A 605 7.64 14.69 -3.69
CA VAL A 605 8.24 13.54 -4.39
C VAL A 605 9.52 13.16 -3.68
N VAL A 606 9.65 11.91 -3.26
CA VAL A 606 10.85 11.40 -2.59
C VAL A 606 11.54 10.40 -3.54
N VAL A 607 12.77 10.72 -3.92
CA VAL A 607 13.57 9.93 -4.88
C VAL A 607 15.04 9.86 -4.44
N PRO A 608 15.79 8.80 -4.82
CA PRO A 608 17.23 8.80 -4.66
C PRO A 608 17.86 10.00 -5.39
N GLU A 609 18.91 10.59 -4.80
CA GLU A 609 19.56 11.82 -5.29
C GLU A 609 19.90 11.77 -6.79
N GLY A 610 20.35 10.60 -7.30
CA GLY A 610 20.71 10.44 -8.72
C GLY A 610 19.56 10.65 -9.72
N TYR A 611 18.30 10.61 -9.28
CA TYR A 611 17.13 10.83 -10.14
C TYR A 611 16.53 12.23 -10.04
N THR A 612 17.07 13.08 -9.17
CA THR A 612 16.51 14.42 -8.90
C THR A 612 16.37 15.27 -10.16
N GLY A 613 17.39 15.26 -11.02
CA GLY A 613 17.38 16.03 -12.26
C GLY A 613 16.29 15.60 -13.25
N ASP A 614 16.13 14.29 -13.44
CA ASP A 614 15.11 13.73 -14.33
C ASP A 614 13.70 14.02 -13.83
N VAL A 615 13.48 13.88 -12.52
CA VAL A 615 12.20 14.19 -11.87
C VAL A 615 11.85 15.66 -12.00
N MET A 616 12.81 16.57 -11.78
CA MET A 616 12.58 18.01 -11.98
C MET A 616 12.24 18.35 -13.43
N GLY A 617 12.92 17.70 -14.40
CA GLY A 617 12.62 17.83 -15.81
C GLY A 617 11.19 17.39 -16.15
N GLU A 618 10.74 16.29 -15.58
CA GLU A 618 9.37 15.79 -15.77
C GLU A 618 8.32 16.69 -15.09
N LEU A 619 8.58 17.15 -13.88
CA LEU A 619 7.68 18.09 -13.19
C LEU A 619 7.47 19.39 -13.98
N ASN A 620 8.54 19.93 -14.58
CA ASN A 620 8.45 21.10 -15.45
C ASN A 620 7.56 20.84 -16.68
N LYS A 621 7.66 19.67 -17.31
CA LYS A 621 6.78 19.29 -18.44
C LYS A 621 5.31 19.22 -18.02
N ARG A 622 5.04 18.88 -16.75
CA ARG A 622 3.71 18.81 -16.15
C ARG A 622 3.25 20.14 -15.52
N ARG A 623 3.79 21.24 -15.97
CA ARG A 623 3.44 22.60 -15.47
C ARG A 623 3.62 22.75 -13.95
N ALA A 624 4.42 21.90 -13.31
CA ALA A 624 4.67 22.01 -11.89
C ALA A 624 5.69 23.12 -11.59
N ARG A 625 5.48 23.82 -10.49
CA ARG A 625 6.41 24.82 -9.97
C ARG A 625 7.13 24.25 -8.75
N VAL A 626 8.43 23.94 -8.91
CA VAL A 626 9.25 23.45 -7.80
C VAL A 626 9.44 24.56 -6.77
N MET A 627 9.06 24.26 -5.53
CA MET A 627 9.12 25.19 -4.39
C MET A 627 10.36 24.99 -3.53
N GLY A 628 10.90 23.77 -3.49
CA GLY A 628 12.09 23.45 -2.72
C GLY A 628 12.53 22.01 -2.86
N MET A 629 13.75 21.76 -2.38
CA MET A 629 14.33 20.41 -2.27
C MET A 629 14.97 20.27 -0.88
N ASN A 630 14.72 19.15 -0.24
CA ASN A 630 15.27 18.85 1.08
C ASN A 630 15.95 17.48 1.04
N PRO A 631 17.19 17.35 1.49
CA PRO A 631 17.79 16.04 1.67
C PRO A 631 17.03 15.29 2.78
N THR A 632 16.83 14.01 2.54
CA THR A 632 16.27 13.09 3.54
C THR A 632 17.29 12.01 3.87
N ASP A 633 16.98 11.16 4.83
CA ASP A 633 17.87 10.07 5.21
C ASP A 633 18.18 9.12 4.04
N ASN A 634 19.30 8.40 4.12
CA ASN A 634 19.71 7.36 3.20
C ASN A 634 19.96 7.81 1.74
N GLY A 635 20.33 9.07 1.50
CA GLY A 635 20.66 9.57 0.15
C GLY A 635 19.45 9.80 -0.75
N TYR A 636 18.27 10.03 -0.15
CA TYR A 636 17.07 10.47 -0.86
C TYR A 636 16.91 11.99 -0.79
N GLN A 637 16.17 12.54 -1.77
CA GLN A 637 15.77 13.94 -1.84
C GLN A 637 14.24 14.03 -1.86
N GLU A 638 13.69 14.93 -1.04
CA GLU A 638 12.30 15.35 -1.11
C GLU A 638 12.19 16.59 -1.99
N ILE A 639 11.45 16.49 -3.09
CA ILE A 639 11.13 17.61 -3.98
C ILE A 639 9.71 18.04 -3.65
N VAL A 640 9.54 19.32 -3.30
CA VAL A 640 8.23 19.93 -3.05
C VAL A 640 7.87 20.81 -4.23
N ALA A 641 6.70 20.59 -4.83
CA ALA A 641 6.23 21.34 -5.99
C ALA A 641 4.72 21.59 -5.95
N ASP A 642 4.30 22.73 -6.49
CA ASP A 642 2.89 22.96 -6.80
C ASP A 642 2.59 22.45 -8.21
N ILE A 643 1.55 21.62 -8.33
CA ILE A 643 1.18 20.97 -9.60
C ILE A 643 -0.34 21.03 -9.81
N PRO A 644 -0.82 21.31 -11.03
CA PRO A 644 -2.25 21.19 -11.34
C PRO A 644 -2.73 19.72 -11.21
N TYR A 645 -3.92 19.52 -10.63
CA TYR A 645 -4.50 18.16 -10.50
C TYR A 645 -4.64 17.44 -11.84
N LEU A 646 -4.84 18.18 -12.91
CA LEU A 646 -4.94 17.63 -14.26
C LEU A 646 -3.67 16.86 -14.66
N GLU A 647 -2.50 17.27 -14.17
CA GLU A 647 -1.19 16.72 -14.52
C GLU A 647 -0.74 15.55 -13.60
N LEU A 648 -1.48 15.30 -12.52
CA LEU A 648 -1.21 14.17 -11.63
C LEU A 648 -1.56 12.81 -12.26
N TYR A 649 -2.50 12.81 -13.23
CA TYR A 649 -2.89 11.57 -13.91
C TYR A 649 -1.70 10.96 -14.67
N GLY A 650 -1.45 9.67 -14.44
CA GLY A 650 -0.34 8.94 -15.05
C GLY A 650 1.05 9.31 -14.49
N TYR A 651 1.14 10.24 -13.53
CA TYR A 651 2.44 10.61 -12.93
C TYR A 651 3.09 9.44 -12.20
N ASN A 652 2.29 8.58 -11.54
CA ASN A 652 2.77 7.38 -10.86
C ASN A 652 3.58 6.46 -11.79
N ALA A 653 3.02 6.12 -12.94
CA ALA A 653 3.68 5.25 -13.92
C ALA A 653 4.97 5.89 -14.44
N THR A 654 4.94 7.19 -14.74
CA THR A 654 6.11 7.94 -15.20
C THR A 654 7.21 8.00 -14.14
N LEU A 655 6.87 8.34 -12.89
CA LEU A 655 7.84 8.39 -11.78
C LEU A 655 8.50 7.04 -11.56
N ARG A 656 7.72 5.96 -11.52
CA ARG A 656 8.24 4.60 -11.35
C ARG A 656 9.15 4.18 -12.50
N SER A 657 8.79 4.50 -13.73
CA SER A 657 9.62 4.20 -14.90
C SER A 657 10.96 4.93 -14.84
N MET A 658 10.97 6.23 -14.51
CA MET A 658 12.19 7.03 -14.43
C MET A 658 13.11 6.61 -13.29
N THR A 659 12.53 6.21 -12.15
CA THR A 659 13.27 5.92 -10.91
C THR A 659 13.46 4.42 -10.67
N SER A 660 13.20 3.58 -11.67
CA SER A 660 13.21 2.11 -11.55
C SER A 660 12.36 1.63 -10.34
N GLY A 661 11.24 2.34 -10.06
CA GLY A 661 10.34 2.04 -8.96
C GLY A 661 10.78 2.54 -7.58
N SER A 662 11.89 3.27 -7.45
CA SER A 662 12.36 3.77 -6.15
C SER A 662 11.63 5.05 -5.71
N GLY A 663 11.09 5.84 -6.64
CA GLY A 663 10.38 7.08 -6.33
C GLY A 663 9.01 6.84 -5.72
N THR A 664 8.67 7.70 -4.75
CA THR A 664 7.32 7.76 -4.14
C THR A 664 6.85 9.20 -4.14
N PHE A 665 5.55 9.41 -4.07
CA PHE A 665 4.99 10.75 -3.94
C PHE A 665 3.73 10.77 -3.09
N SER A 666 3.41 11.95 -2.59
CA SER A 666 2.14 12.27 -1.97
C SER A 666 1.70 13.67 -2.40
N TYR A 667 0.42 13.96 -2.34
CA TYR A 667 -0.08 15.29 -2.66
C TYR A 667 -1.27 15.65 -1.78
N GLU A 668 -1.44 16.97 -1.59
CA GLU A 668 -2.54 17.55 -0.85
C GLU A 668 -3.09 18.74 -1.64
N PHE A 669 -4.39 19.02 -1.50
CA PHE A 669 -4.98 20.20 -2.10
C PHE A 669 -4.35 21.48 -1.49
N ALA A 670 -3.88 22.38 -2.34
CA ALA A 670 -3.31 23.65 -1.92
C ALA A 670 -4.29 24.82 -2.09
N ARG A 671 -4.74 25.06 -3.31
CA ARG A 671 -5.57 26.20 -3.68
C ARG A 671 -6.14 26.08 -5.09
N TYR A 672 -6.96 27.04 -5.46
CA TYR A 672 -7.36 27.25 -6.85
C TYR A 672 -6.54 28.36 -7.48
N GLU A 673 -6.10 28.16 -8.74
CA GLU A 673 -5.44 29.17 -9.57
C GLU A 673 -6.12 29.27 -10.94
N GLN A 674 -5.99 30.41 -11.63
CA GLN A 674 -6.54 30.53 -12.96
C GLN A 674 -5.88 29.55 -13.93
N ALA A 675 -6.69 28.76 -14.60
CA ALA A 675 -6.21 27.86 -15.66
C ALA A 675 -5.64 28.65 -16.85
N PRO A 676 -4.57 28.17 -17.50
CA PRO A 676 -4.10 28.70 -18.77
C PRO A 676 -5.20 28.67 -19.85
N ASP A 677 -5.12 29.59 -20.81
CA ASP A 677 -6.19 29.77 -21.82
C ASP A 677 -6.43 28.52 -22.67
N ASP A 678 -5.38 27.77 -23.01
CA ASP A 678 -5.46 26.51 -23.75
C ASP A 678 -6.18 25.40 -22.97
N VAL A 679 -5.89 25.28 -21.67
CA VAL A 679 -6.55 24.35 -20.76
C VAL A 679 -8.00 24.75 -20.57
N ALA A 680 -8.27 26.03 -20.36
CA ALA A 680 -9.61 26.54 -20.18
C ALA A 680 -10.48 26.30 -21.44
N ALA A 681 -9.95 26.60 -22.64
CA ALA A 681 -10.65 26.39 -23.90
C ALA A 681 -11.06 24.92 -24.10
N LYS A 682 -10.13 23.99 -23.82
CA LYS A 682 -10.40 22.56 -23.91
C LYS A 682 -11.50 22.10 -22.94
N GLN A 683 -11.47 22.59 -21.70
CA GLN A 683 -12.46 22.25 -20.69
C GLN A 683 -13.84 22.82 -21.00
N ILE A 684 -13.90 24.02 -21.58
CA ILE A 684 -15.15 24.64 -22.03
C ILE A 684 -15.76 23.81 -23.18
N GLU A 685 -14.95 23.40 -24.16
CA GLU A 685 -15.38 22.56 -25.27
C GLU A 685 -15.90 21.19 -24.81
N GLU A 686 -15.18 20.51 -23.93
CA GLU A 686 -15.57 19.20 -23.39
C GLU A 686 -16.90 19.24 -22.60
N ARG A 687 -17.28 20.40 -22.07
CA ARG A 687 -18.53 20.58 -21.31
C ARG A 687 -19.62 21.37 -22.03
N ALA A 688 -19.40 21.77 -23.28
CA ALA A 688 -20.39 22.55 -24.06
C ALA A 688 -21.76 21.87 -24.11
N SER A 689 -21.83 20.53 -24.20
CA SER A 689 -23.08 19.78 -24.18
C SER A 689 -23.88 19.93 -22.88
N LYS A 690 -23.20 20.13 -21.75
CA LYS A 690 -23.85 20.33 -20.45
C LYS A 690 -24.43 21.73 -20.26
N LEU A 691 -23.99 22.70 -21.05
CA LEU A 691 -24.55 24.05 -21.06
C LEU A 691 -25.89 24.06 -21.77
N VAL A 692 -26.07 23.26 -22.84
CA VAL A 692 -27.32 23.16 -23.60
C VAL A 692 -28.46 22.62 -22.75
N GLU A 693 -28.21 21.66 -21.82
CA GLU A 693 -29.21 21.17 -20.88
C GLU A 693 -29.72 22.23 -19.87
N VAL A 694 -29.10 23.42 -19.83
CA VAL A 694 -29.51 24.54 -18.96
C VAL A 694 -30.45 25.49 -19.68
N GLU A 695 -30.55 25.40 -21.00
CA GLU A 695 -31.38 26.29 -21.83
C GLU A 695 -32.79 25.76 -22.08
N GLU A 696 -33.06 24.47 -21.87
CA GLU A 696 -34.39 23.87 -21.90
C GLU A 696 -35.00 23.83 -20.47
#